data_73d8adaa7c76b2ff0fbfec0702acaa2f
#
_entry.id   73d8adaa7c76b2ff0fbfec0702acaa2f
#
_cell.length_a   1.000
_cell.length_b   1.000
_cell.length_c   1.000
_cell.angle_alpha   90.00
_cell.angle_beta   90.00
_cell.angle_gamma   90.00
#
_symmetry.space_group_name_H-M   'P 1'
#
loop_
_entity.id
_entity.type
_entity.pdbx_description
1 polymer ?
#
loop_
_entity_poly.entity_id
_entity_poly.type
_entity_poly.pdbx_seq_one_letter_code
_entity_poly.pdbx_strand_id
1 'polypeptide(L)'
;MPKQKRKLAAIMFTDIVGYTESMSIDEQAAIQAVRKKRSIIQPLIKEHFGVFVKEIGDGTLSYFGSAIDASTCAVKLQTKTFDDEFLNIRIGIHIGDIVFDGEDVFGEGVNIASRLESISPAGGICVSKNVFDELENKKQFNGTSLGLQSLKGVGRLVEVFALNGDKLKKPDKSQYKATKVEKHTDDEVPSIAIIPFDNKGAQEDVFYAYGISADLISSVASAGLIRVASLKDIEKLDYQNLESAEISRIVFIRYIANGTLWKMGDMFQLSIELYDTKDARVIWSDRWQENWDNLPSIKSNLSDGLLKALNAKPSYEENKEIVNPEAYEYYLRAEHKFQKRQTADDIELAMGLSQKAVEIDENFLEGKIQLAKIIYAKGNDENKALSLANTTLEQAEKQDNQRAVGDILRFIGGWFIRRDLDKALEYFTRSLIVFEALGDKMGTGLALNSIGNVNWRNEQPKKALEYYERFQSIAEEIGDKWSESTALNNIALVYNGIGDSDGAIEYLERALVIKEELQDKAGSAKNLVNIGFQYFTKGDFNSALDYNNRGLAIDKSLGNRWRISFDLRLKGYILVDMGEYAESQASFEEALAIDESLDDKNGIMLATKGIGITHFYRSDYEKALDYLERSYALRKELGKKMWKLYH
;
A
#
# COMPACT_ATOMS: atom_id res chain seq x y z
N MET A 1 13.98 21.00 26.81
CA MET A 1 13.71 19.68 27.44
C MET A 1 14.99 18.85 27.37
N PRO A 2 15.31 18.00 28.37
CA PRO A 2 16.48 17.16 28.25
C PRO A 2 16.32 16.25 27.06
N LYS A 3 17.34 16.13 26.18
CA LYS A 3 17.35 15.20 25.05
C LYS A 3 16.99 13.81 25.54
N GLN A 4 15.86 13.26 25.08
CA GLN A 4 15.50 11.87 25.33
C GLN A 4 16.65 10.99 24.80
N LYS A 5 17.28 10.23 25.69
CA LYS A 5 18.36 9.33 25.30
C LYS A 5 17.75 8.12 24.60
N ARG A 6 18.01 7.97 23.29
CA ARG A 6 17.73 6.73 22.55
C ARG A 6 18.93 5.79 22.68
N LYS A 7 18.64 4.50 22.81
CA LYS A 7 19.68 3.46 22.88
C LYS A 7 19.16 2.20 22.19
N LEU A 8 19.95 1.60 21.34
CA LEU A 8 19.70 0.25 20.84
C LEU A 8 20.00 -0.76 21.96
N ALA A 9 19.04 -1.64 22.26
CA ALA A 9 19.18 -2.63 23.31
C ALA A 9 18.43 -3.92 23.00
N ALA A 10 18.84 -5.03 23.61
CA ALA A 10 18.07 -6.25 23.62
C ALA A 10 17.06 -6.18 24.78
N ILE A 11 15.79 -6.19 24.43
CA ILE A 11 14.66 -6.02 25.34
C ILE A 11 14.10 -7.40 25.66
N MET A 12 13.95 -7.73 26.92
CA MET A 12 13.37 -8.98 27.39
C MET A 12 12.10 -8.71 28.17
N PHE A 13 11.02 -9.35 27.75
CA PHE A 13 9.75 -9.38 28.45
C PHE A 13 9.49 -10.78 28.99
N THR A 14 8.96 -10.89 30.21
CA THR A 14 8.62 -12.17 30.82
C THR A 14 7.29 -12.09 31.53
N ASP A 15 6.49 -13.15 31.47
CA ASP A 15 5.16 -13.22 32.08
C ASP A 15 4.88 -14.61 32.67
N ILE A 16 3.97 -14.72 33.66
CA ILE A 16 3.56 -15.98 34.26
C ILE A 16 2.25 -16.45 33.64
N VAL A 17 2.28 -17.62 33.01
CA VAL A 17 1.09 -18.17 32.32
C VAL A 17 0.01 -18.53 33.34
N GLY A 18 -1.22 -18.07 33.11
CA GLY A 18 -2.37 -18.37 33.99
C GLY A 18 -2.46 -17.52 35.22
N TYR A 19 -1.65 -16.46 35.38
CA TYR A 19 -1.65 -15.61 36.58
C TYR A 19 -3.03 -15.01 36.87
N THR A 20 -3.73 -14.47 35.89
CA THR A 20 -5.06 -13.86 36.07
C THR A 20 -6.09 -14.89 36.58
N GLU A 21 -6.02 -16.13 36.09
CA GLU A 21 -6.87 -17.22 36.55
C GLU A 21 -6.50 -17.64 37.97
N SER A 22 -5.20 -17.77 38.25
CA SER A 22 -4.69 -18.08 39.60
C SER A 22 -5.10 -17.02 40.64
N MET A 23 -5.06 -15.73 40.27
CA MET A 23 -5.53 -14.62 41.08
C MET A 23 -7.02 -14.74 41.45
N SER A 24 -7.85 -15.28 40.59
CA SER A 24 -9.28 -15.49 40.84
C SER A 24 -9.56 -16.71 41.72
N ILE A 25 -8.64 -17.68 41.79
CA ILE A 25 -8.77 -18.92 42.56
C ILE A 25 -8.09 -18.80 43.92
N ASP A 26 -6.83 -18.34 43.95
CA ASP A 26 -6.03 -18.15 45.16
C ASP A 26 -5.08 -16.94 45.00
N GLU A 27 -5.55 -15.79 45.48
CA GLU A 27 -4.81 -14.52 45.37
C GLU A 27 -3.46 -14.58 46.12
N GLN A 28 -3.39 -15.27 47.25
CA GLN A 28 -2.16 -15.35 48.04
C GLN A 28 -1.09 -16.20 47.35
N ALA A 29 -1.48 -17.32 46.74
CA ALA A 29 -0.57 -18.16 45.96
C ALA A 29 -0.06 -17.42 44.74
N ALA A 30 -0.92 -16.68 44.01
CA ALA A 30 -0.52 -15.88 42.83
C ALA A 30 0.48 -14.77 43.20
N ILE A 31 0.25 -14.03 44.32
CA ILE A 31 1.19 -13.01 44.80
C ILE A 31 2.53 -13.64 45.20
N GLN A 32 2.51 -14.83 45.83
CA GLN A 32 3.75 -15.55 46.18
C GLN A 32 4.53 -15.97 44.93
N ALA A 33 3.86 -16.41 43.84
CA ALA A 33 4.49 -16.74 42.58
C ALA A 33 5.26 -15.53 41.95
N VAL A 34 4.63 -14.34 41.96
CA VAL A 34 5.30 -13.11 41.48
C VAL A 34 6.51 -12.76 42.34
N ARG A 35 6.38 -12.83 43.69
CA ARG A 35 7.53 -12.59 44.60
C ARG A 35 8.66 -13.58 44.39
N LYS A 36 8.33 -14.85 44.18
CA LYS A 36 9.31 -15.92 43.91
C LYS A 36 9.99 -15.67 42.56
N LYS A 37 9.23 -15.37 41.49
CA LYS A 37 9.80 -14.98 40.20
C LYS A 37 10.76 -13.81 40.34
N ARG A 38 10.36 -12.73 41.01
CA ARG A 38 11.20 -11.55 41.28
C ARG A 38 12.53 -11.92 41.94
N SER A 39 12.49 -12.77 42.96
CA SER A 39 13.70 -13.18 43.69
C SER A 39 14.69 -13.99 42.86
N ILE A 40 14.20 -14.62 41.76
CA ILE A 40 15.04 -15.39 40.82
C ILE A 40 15.53 -14.49 39.67
N ILE A 41 14.64 -13.67 39.09
CA ILE A 41 14.95 -12.94 37.87
C ILE A 41 15.87 -11.72 38.08
N GLN A 42 15.67 -10.96 39.20
CA GLN A 42 16.47 -9.75 39.45
C GLN A 42 17.97 -10.04 39.57
N PRO A 43 18.40 -11.06 40.36
CA PRO A 43 19.82 -11.44 40.41
C PRO A 43 20.37 -11.90 39.03
N LEU A 44 19.56 -12.64 38.26
CA LEU A 44 19.97 -13.10 36.90
C LEU A 44 20.15 -11.94 35.94
N ILE A 45 19.24 -10.97 35.93
CA ILE A 45 19.39 -9.77 35.09
C ILE A 45 20.70 -9.06 35.43
N LYS A 46 21.00 -8.87 36.74
CA LYS A 46 22.23 -8.22 37.18
C LYS A 46 23.50 -9.05 36.80
N GLU A 47 23.44 -10.37 36.98
CA GLU A 47 24.52 -11.29 36.63
C GLU A 47 24.88 -11.21 35.13
N HIS A 48 23.87 -10.95 34.29
CA HIS A 48 24.03 -10.82 32.82
C HIS A 48 24.06 -9.37 32.33
N PHE A 49 24.52 -8.43 33.16
CA PHE A 49 24.71 -7.01 32.83
C PHE A 49 23.45 -6.32 32.31
N GLY A 50 22.27 -6.85 32.63
CA GLY A 50 20.98 -6.26 32.27
C GLY A 50 20.51 -5.22 33.29
N VAL A 51 19.53 -4.45 32.90
CA VAL A 51 18.81 -3.47 33.73
C VAL A 51 17.38 -3.93 33.90
N PHE A 52 16.96 -4.11 35.13
CA PHE A 52 15.55 -4.31 35.48
C PHE A 52 14.85 -2.97 35.42
N VAL A 53 13.83 -2.84 34.57
CA VAL A 53 13.09 -1.58 34.38
C VAL A 53 11.91 -1.51 35.34
N LYS A 54 10.93 -2.40 35.17
CA LYS A 54 9.70 -2.40 35.95
C LYS A 54 8.98 -3.76 35.92
N GLU A 55 8.03 -3.92 36.83
CA GLU A 55 7.00 -4.95 36.74
C GLU A 55 5.69 -4.34 36.19
N ILE A 56 5.01 -5.10 35.37
CA ILE A 56 3.70 -4.75 34.78
C ILE A 56 2.79 -5.94 35.07
N GLY A 57 2.02 -5.86 36.15
CA GLY A 57 1.29 -7.02 36.66
C GLY A 57 2.25 -8.12 37.14
N ASP A 58 2.11 -9.32 36.59
CA ASP A 58 3.04 -10.43 36.78
C ASP A 58 4.19 -10.43 35.76
N GLY A 59 4.14 -9.56 34.73
CA GLY A 59 5.17 -9.37 33.73
C GLY A 59 6.39 -8.61 34.25
N THR A 60 7.56 -8.84 33.66
CA THR A 60 8.79 -8.10 33.94
C THR A 60 9.42 -7.58 32.67
N LEU A 61 9.72 -6.29 32.61
CA LEU A 61 10.46 -5.62 31.57
C LEU A 61 11.90 -5.40 31.99
N SER A 62 12.83 -5.83 31.16
CA SER A 62 14.28 -5.61 31.32
C SER A 62 14.95 -5.38 29.99
N TYR A 63 16.13 -4.75 29.96
CA TYR A 63 16.95 -4.61 28.77
C TYR A 63 18.42 -4.90 29.03
N PHE A 64 19.12 -5.28 27.97
CA PHE A 64 20.53 -5.70 27.98
C PHE A 64 21.32 -5.00 26.88
N GLY A 65 22.62 -4.89 27.07
CA GLY A 65 23.51 -4.34 26.04
C GLY A 65 23.73 -5.25 24.84
N SER A 66 23.40 -6.56 24.96
CA SER A 66 23.55 -7.52 23.89
C SER A 66 22.46 -8.59 23.88
N ALA A 67 22.15 -9.14 22.69
CA ALA A 67 21.24 -10.27 22.54
C ALA A 67 21.72 -11.53 23.26
N ILE A 68 23.03 -11.74 23.29
CA ILE A 68 23.65 -12.91 23.95
C ILE A 68 23.39 -12.87 25.44
N ASP A 69 23.56 -11.73 26.10
CA ASP A 69 23.34 -11.57 27.54
C ASP A 69 21.86 -11.76 27.87
N ALA A 70 20.95 -11.14 27.11
CA ALA A 70 19.52 -11.31 27.26
C ALA A 70 19.09 -12.78 27.12
N SER A 71 19.55 -13.45 26.07
CA SER A 71 19.20 -14.84 25.78
C SER A 71 19.81 -15.81 26.81
N THR A 72 21.02 -15.54 27.30
CA THR A 72 21.65 -16.35 28.35
C THR A 72 20.89 -16.21 29.66
N CYS A 73 20.49 -14.99 30.01
CA CYS A 73 19.65 -14.72 31.20
C CYS A 73 18.31 -15.47 31.08
N ALA A 74 17.65 -15.42 29.91
CA ALA A 74 16.39 -16.08 29.67
C ALA A 74 16.49 -17.61 29.79
N VAL A 75 17.51 -18.24 29.21
CA VAL A 75 17.76 -19.69 29.31
C VAL A 75 18.00 -20.10 30.75
N LYS A 76 18.82 -19.34 31.51
CA LYS A 76 19.03 -19.62 32.95
C LYS A 76 17.78 -19.48 33.78
N LEU A 77 16.93 -18.48 33.50
CA LEU A 77 15.65 -18.30 34.16
C LEU A 77 14.76 -19.52 33.92
N GLN A 78 14.54 -19.93 32.67
CA GLN A 78 13.75 -21.12 32.36
C GLN A 78 14.32 -22.39 33.00
N THR A 79 15.66 -22.54 33.01
CA THR A 79 16.32 -23.68 33.63
C THR A 79 16.06 -23.75 35.14
N LYS A 80 16.05 -22.61 35.83
CA LYS A 80 15.80 -22.55 37.29
C LYS A 80 14.34 -22.74 37.69
N THR A 81 13.41 -22.45 36.76
CA THR A 81 11.97 -22.55 37.01
C THR A 81 11.34 -23.79 36.36
N PHE A 82 12.13 -24.63 35.70
CA PHE A 82 11.66 -25.77 34.89
C PHE A 82 10.78 -26.76 35.67
N ASP A 83 11.19 -27.07 36.90
CA ASP A 83 10.52 -28.05 37.75
C ASP A 83 9.51 -27.37 38.72
N ASP A 84 9.20 -26.09 38.52
CA ASP A 84 8.33 -25.31 39.40
C ASP A 84 6.92 -25.21 38.78
N GLU A 85 5.96 -25.91 39.39
CA GLU A 85 4.57 -25.98 38.91
C GLU A 85 3.85 -24.61 38.89
N PHE A 86 4.31 -23.65 39.72
CA PHE A 86 3.72 -22.32 39.87
C PHE A 86 4.39 -21.23 39.03
N LEU A 87 5.56 -21.53 38.44
CA LEU A 87 6.36 -20.58 37.64
C LEU A 87 6.48 -20.97 36.20
N ASN A 88 5.35 -21.14 35.51
CA ASN A 88 5.34 -21.34 34.07
C ASN A 88 5.55 -19.99 33.35
N ILE A 89 6.81 -19.66 33.02
CA ILE A 89 7.17 -18.36 32.50
C ILE A 89 7.24 -18.40 30.96
N ARG A 90 6.67 -17.37 30.29
CA ARG A 90 6.89 -17.05 28.88
C ARG A 90 7.92 -15.97 28.76
N ILE A 91 8.76 -16.03 27.72
CA ILE A 91 9.80 -15.02 27.48
C ILE A 91 9.80 -14.60 26.02
N GLY A 92 9.82 -13.28 25.79
CA GLY A 92 10.01 -12.67 24.48
C GLY A 92 11.24 -11.77 24.47
N ILE A 93 12.10 -11.86 23.41
CA ILE A 93 13.31 -11.04 23.30
C ILE A 93 13.36 -10.40 21.89
N HIS A 94 13.61 -9.08 21.87
CA HIS A 94 13.78 -8.32 20.63
C HIS A 94 14.94 -7.32 20.77
N ILE A 95 15.66 -7.04 19.66
CA ILE A 95 16.61 -5.92 19.57
C ILE A 95 15.90 -4.75 18.90
N GLY A 96 15.87 -3.62 19.60
CA GLY A 96 15.27 -2.41 19.07
C GLY A 96 15.68 -1.17 19.83
N ASP A 97 15.30 -0.01 19.28
CA ASP A 97 15.52 1.25 19.94
C ASP A 97 14.60 1.41 21.16
N ILE A 98 15.18 1.81 22.28
CA ILE A 98 14.48 2.23 23.49
C ILE A 98 14.68 3.71 23.74
N VAL A 99 13.61 4.36 24.17
CA VAL A 99 13.58 5.76 24.59
C VAL A 99 13.40 5.80 26.09
N PHE A 100 14.20 6.57 26.79
CA PHE A 100 14.12 6.74 28.24
C PHE A 100 13.24 7.94 28.59
N ASP A 101 12.28 7.72 29.49
CA ASP A 101 11.51 8.76 30.16
C ASP A 101 11.60 8.54 31.66
N GLY A 102 12.52 9.27 32.29
CA GLY A 102 12.91 9.02 33.68
C GLY A 102 13.54 7.63 33.85
N GLU A 103 12.91 6.81 34.71
CA GLU A 103 13.33 5.41 34.95
C GLU A 103 12.60 4.42 34.02
N ASP A 104 11.64 4.89 33.22
CA ASP A 104 10.85 4.04 32.29
C ASP A 104 11.46 3.99 30.88
N VAL A 105 11.07 2.96 30.10
CA VAL A 105 11.50 2.78 28.73
C VAL A 105 10.31 2.51 27.82
N PHE A 106 10.32 3.16 26.67
CA PHE A 106 9.29 3.08 25.64
C PHE A 106 9.93 2.81 24.26
N GLY A 107 9.14 2.39 23.31
CA GLY A 107 9.53 2.22 21.91
C GLY A 107 8.90 0.99 21.27
N GLU A 108 8.95 0.94 19.95
CA GLU A 108 8.47 -0.21 19.17
C GLU A 108 9.12 -1.52 19.61
N GLY A 109 10.43 -1.48 19.93
CA GLY A 109 11.15 -2.66 20.42
C GLY A 109 10.55 -3.24 21.70
N VAL A 110 10.04 -2.42 22.61
CA VAL A 110 9.35 -2.87 23.85
C VAL A 110 8.05 -3.58 23.49
N ASN A 111 7.28 -3.01 22.57
CA ASN A 111 6.03 -3.61 22.09
C ASN A 111 6.28 -4.97 21.43
N ILE A 112 7.28 -5.06 20.52
CA ILE A 112 7.63 -6.32 19.88
C ILE A 112 8.05 -7.38 20.90
N ALA A 113 8.91 -7.05 21.87
CA ALA A 113 9.34 -7.98 22.90
C ALA A 113 8.17 -8.51 23.75
N SER A 114 7.22 -7.65 24.12
CA SER A 114 5.98 -8.03 24.81
C SER A 114 5.10 -8.96 23.98
N ARG A 115 4.98 -8.71 22.66
CA ARG A 115 4.19 -9.60 21.78
C ARG A 115 4.87 -10.93 21.53
N LEU A 116 6.21 -10.97 21.44
CA LEU A 116 6.97 -12.22 21.36
C LEU A 116 6.79 -13.05 22.64
N GLU A 117 6.75 -12.40 23.79
CA GLU A 117 6.41 -13.06 25.06
C GLU A 117 5.01 -13.69 24.97
N SER A 118 3.99 -12.91 24.56
CA SER A 118 2.60 -13.36 24.51
C SER A 118 2.37 -14.58 23.60
N ILE A 119 3.18 -14.75 22.56
CA ILE A 119 3.13 -15.91 21.66
C ILE A 119 4.10 -17.03 22.08
N SER A 120 4.96 -16.83 23.06
CA SER A 120 5.89 -17.85 23.56
C SER A 120 5.14 -18.95 24.29
N PRO A 121 5.49 -20.24 24.13
CA PRO A 121 4.90 -21.30 24.94
C PRO A 121 5.30 -21.15 26.42
N ALA A 122 4.46 -21.62 27.32
CA ALA A 122 4.81 -21.70 28.75
C ALA A 122 6.09 -22.53 28.92
N GLY A 123 7.11 -21.97 29.56
CA GLY A 123 8.44 -22.59 29.67
C GLY A 123 9.33 -22.42 28.42
N GLY A 124 8.90 -21.60 27.43
CA GLY A 124 9.63 -21.34 26.20
C GLY A 124 10.21 -19.94 26.11
N ILE A 125 10.99 -19.70 25.05
CA ILE A 125 11.60 -18.41 24.73
C ILE A 125 11.41 -18.15 23.24
N CYS A 126 10.70 -17.09 22.87
CA CYS A 126 10.60 -16.60 21.51
C CYS A 126 11.47 -15.37 21.29
N VAL A 127 12.19 -15.35 20.17
CA VAL A 127 13.07 -14.25 19.80
C VAL A 127 12.79 -13.80 18.37
N SER A 128 13.00 -12.51 18.08
CA SER A 128 12.94 -12.02 16.71
C SER A 128 14.16 -12.48 15.90
N LYS A 129 14.04 -12.46 14.58
CA LYS A 129 15.16 -12.78 13.67
C LYS A 129 16.43 -11.99 14.00
N ASN A 130 16.32 -10.69 14.25
CA ASN A 130 17.46 -9.84 14.58
C ASN A 130 18.22 -10.35 15.84
N VAL A 131 17.50 -10.88 16.84
CA VAL A 131 18.12 -11.53 18.01
C VAL A 131 18.74 -12.86 17.59
N PHE A 132 18.02 -13.66 16.80
CA PHE A 132 18.49 -14.98 16.41
C PHE A 132 19.76 -14.92 15.55
N ASP A 133 19.87 -13.94 14.64
CA ASP A 133 21.06 -13.71 13.80
C ASP A 133 22.32 -13.45 14.66
N GLU A 134 22.18 -12.75 15.78
CA GLU A 134 23.27 -12.53 16.75
C GLU A 134 23.67 -13.81 17.52
N LEU A 135 22.74 -14.77 17.60
CA LEU A 135 22.93 -16.04 18.32
C LEU A 135 23.40 -17.19 17.42
N GLU A 136 23.10 -17.15 16.11
CA GLU A 136 23.29 -18.29 15.18
C GLU A 136 24.71 -18.85 15.17
N ASN A 137 25.72 -17.99 15.29
CA ASN A 137 27.14 -18.41 15.32
C ASN A 137 27.63 -18.82 16.72
N LYS A 138 26.75 -18.92 17.72
CA LYS A 138 27.12 -19.31 19.09
C LYS A 138 26.65 -20.73 19.38
N LYS A 139 27.59 -21.65 19.57
CA LYS A 139 27.34 -23.09 19.77
C LYS A 139 26.36 -23.44 20.89
N GLN A 140 26.15 -22.53 21.83
CA GLN A 140 25.24 -22.72 22.97
C GLN A 140 23.78 -22.38 22.66
N PHE A 141 23.50 -21.75 21.53
CA PHE A 141 22.14 -21.41 21.10
C PHE A 141 21.78 -22.16 19.83
N ASN A 142 20.56 -22.64 19.82
CA ASN A 142 19.95 -23.24 18.65
C ASN A 142 18.48 -22.84 18.64
N GLY A 143 17.86 -22.75 17.50
CA GLY A 143 16.49 -22.30 17.38
C GLY A 143 15.72 -22.96 16.26
N THR A 144 14.40 -22.90 16.40
CA THR A 144 13.45 -23.37 15.39
C THR A 144 12.67 -22.16 14.87
N SER A 145 12.70 -21.93 13.55
CA SER A 145 11.88 -20.87 12.95
C SER A 145 10.39 -21.19 13.11
N LEU A 146 9.65 -20.21 13.57
CA LEU A 146 8.20 -20.20 13.64
C LEU A 146 7.58 -19.42 12.46
N GLY A 147 8.43 -18.92 11.55
CA GLY A 147 8.06 -18.13 10.39
C GLY A 147 7.70 -16.70 10.73
N LEU A 148 7.12 -16.01 9.76
CA LEU A 148 6.64 -14.64 9.89
C LEU A 148 5.34 -14.63 10.70
N GLN A 149 5.29 -13.85 11.78
CA GLN A 149 4.14 -13.71 12.67
C GLN A 149 3.60 -12.27 12.62
N SER A 150 2.27 -12.14 12.55
CA SER A 150 1.60 -10.87 12.78
C SER A 150 1.45 -10.67 14.30
N LEU A 151 2.14 -9.70 14.84
CA LEU A 151 2.10 -9.40 16.27
C LEU A 151 1.12 -8.25 16.49
N LYS A 152 0.18 -8.41 17.42
CA LYS A 152 -0.88 -7.40 17.70
C LYS A 152 -0.25 -6.04 18.04
N GLY A 153 -0.59 -5.00 17.26
CA GLY A 153 -0.06 -3.64 17.46
C GLY A 153 1.39 -3.44 16.98
N VAL A 154 1.91 -4.35 16.14
CA VAL A 154 3.18 -4.21 15.42
C VAL A 154 2.85 -4.17 13.94
N GLY A 155 3.14 -3.04 13.30
CA GLY A 155 2.75 -2.73 11.92
C GLY A 155 3.47 -3.54 10.83
N ARG A 156 4.34 -4.49 11.21
CA ARG A 156 5.12 -5.34 10.31
C ARG A 156 5.10 -6.79 10.76
N LEU A 157 5.26 -7.70 9.82
CA LEU A 157 5.52 -9.10 10.13
C LEU A 157 6.90 -9.23 10.78
N VAL A 158 6.96 -9.98 11.87
CA VAL A 158 8.20 -10.27 12.58
C VAL A 158 8.54 -11.75 12.38
N GLU A 159 9.70 -12.04 11.81
CA GLU A 159 10.18 -13.42 11.75
C GLU A 159 10.60 -13.86 13.15
N VAL A 160 10.00 -14.94 13.63
CA VAL A 160 10.13 -15.41 15.02
C VAL A 160 10.82 -16.75 15.06
N PHE A 161 11.72 -16.88 16.02
CA PHE A 161 12.40 -18.13 16.34
C PHE A 161 12.14 -18.53 17.79
N ALA A 162 11.92 -19.82 18.03
CA ALA A 162 11.91 -20.36 19.37
C ALA A 162 13.30 -20.94 19.69
N LEU A 163 13.86 -20.55 20.82
CA LEU A 163 15.14 -21.13 21.27
C LEU A 163 14.92 -22.58 21.74
N ASN A 164 15.85 -23.47 21.36
CA ASN A 164 15.83 -24.87 21.73
C ASN A 164 16.82 -25.16 22.87
N GLY A 165 16.45 -26.03 23.78
CA GLY A 165 17.30 -26.51 24.88
C GLY A 165 16.61 -27.63 25.67
N ASP A 166 17.37 -28.41 26.44
CA ASP A 166 16.87 -29.57 27.18
C ASP A 166 15.79 -29.22 28.21
N LYS A 167 15.84 -28.00 28.73
CA LYS A 167 14.86 -27.45 29.71
C LYS A 167 14.02 -26.32 29.14
N LEU A 168 13.90 -26.25 27.83
CA LEU A 168 13.01 -25.28 27.15
C LEU A 168 11.87 -26.04 26.47
N LYS A 169 10.63 -25.60 26.72
CA LYS A 169 9.49 -26.17 26.02
C LYS A 169 9.51 -25.75 24.55
N LYS A 170 9.46 -26.74 23.69
CA LYS A 170 9.36 -26.53 22.23
C LYS A 170 7.93 -26.12 21.88
N PRO A 171 7.78 -25.09 21.05
CA PRO A 171 6.46 -24.73 20.56
C PRO A 171 5.89 -25.82 19.65
N ASP A 172 4.60 -26.07 19.80
CA ASP A 172 3.85 -26.84 18.81
C ASP A 172 3.66 -25.95 17.57
N LYS A 173 4.34 -26.25 16.48
CA LYS A 173 4.26 -25.48 15.21
C LYS A 173 2.83 -25.34 14.68
N SER A 174 1.91 -26.24 15.02
CA SER A 174 0.52 -26.16 14.59
C SER A 174 -0.25 -25.00 15.23
N GLN A 175 0.20 -24.53 16.41
CA GLN A 175 -0.41 -23.43 17.14
C GLN A 175 0.08 -22.06 16.65
N TYR A 176 1.26 -22.01 16.07
CA TYR A 176 1.74 -20.85 15.35
C TYR A 176 1.21 -20.96 13.93
N LYS A 177 0.02 -20.41 13.73
CA LYS A 177 -0.31 -19.97 12.40
C LYS A 177 0.80 -18.94 12.10
N ALA A 178 1.91 -19.41 11.46
CA ALA A 178 2.64 -18.50 10.62
C ALA A 178 1.51 -17.75 9.92
N THR A 179 1.45 -16.45 10.08
CA THR A 179 0.68 -15.68 9.15
C THR A 179 1.38 -16.04 7.86
N LYS A 180 0.93 -17.13 7.29
CA LYS A 180 0.87 -17.18 5.87
C LYS A 180 0.16 -15.85 5.63
N VAL A 181 0.86 -14.82 5.15
CA VAL A 181 0.38 -14.27 3.92
C VAL A 181 -0.08 -15.53 3.25
N GLU A 182 -1.38 -15.77 3.15
CA GLU A 182 -1.88 -16.76 2.23
C GLU A 182 -1.31 -16.28 0.91
N LYS A 183 -0.08 -16.67 0.67
CA LYS A 183 0.34 -17.02 -0.65
C LYS A 183 -0.65 -18.13 -0.92
N HIS A 184 -1.78 -17.77 -1.53
CA HIS A 184 -2.45 -18.72 -2.37
C HIS A 184 -1.28 -19.33 -3.10
N THR A 185 -1.00 -20.59 -2.78
CA THR A 185 0.10 -21.27 -3.42
C THR A 185 -0.22 -21.07 -4.89
N ASP A 186 0.78 -20.64 -5.69
CA ASP A 186 0.58 -20.44 -7.14
C ASP A 186 0.02 -21.69 -7.81
N ASP A 187 -0.15 -22.76 -7.06
CA ASP A 187 -0.82 -24.01 -7.38
C ASP A 187 -2.36 -23.89 -7.28
N GLU A 188 -2.92 -22.93 -6.53
CA GLU A 188 -4.37 -22.69 -6.41
C GLU A 188 -4.83 -21.51 -7.29
N VAL A 189 -4.07 -20.43 -7.33
CA VAL A 189 -4.35 -19.24 -8.18
C VAL A 189 -3.05 -18.80 -8.82
N PRO A 190 -2.86 -19.05 -10.12
CA PRO A 190 -1.64 -18.66 -10.82
C PRO A 190 -1.46 -17.13 -10.81
N SER A 191 -0.21 -16.68 -10.70
CA SER A 191 0.15 -15.26 -10.67
C SER A 191 1.09 -14.91 -11.82
N ILE A 192 0.76 -13.86 -12.59
CA ILE A 192 1.48 -13.49 -13.81
C ILE A 192 1.77 -11.99 -13.88
N ALA A 193 2.98 -11.63 -14.36
CA ALA A 193 3.26 -10.32 -14.92
C ALA A 193 3.47 -10.44 -16.43
N ILE A 194 2.83 -9.57 -17.17
CA ILE A 194 3.02 -9.43 -18.62
C ILE A 194 3.86 -8.20 -18.82
N ILE A 195 5.13 -8.40 -19.15
CA ILE A 195 6.06 -7.31 -19.42
C ILE A 195 5.72 -6.68 -20.76
N PRO A 196 5.71 -5.32 -20.88
CA PRO A 196 5.49 -4.67 -22.14
C PRO A 196 6.41 -5.24 -23.23
N PHE A 197 5.82 -5.65 -24.34
CA PHE A 197 6.55 -6.31 -25.42
C PHE A 197 7.66 -5.41 -25.94
N ASP A 198 8.80 -6.00 -26.25
CA ASP A 198 9.92 -5.30 -26.83
C ASP A 198 9.67 -5.06 -28.33
N ASN A 199 9.60 -3.80 -28.75
CA ASN A 199 9.45 -3.43 -30.14
C ASN A 199 10.77 -3.63 -30.89
N LYS A 200 10.82 -4.59 -31.80
CA LYS A 200 11.97 -4.85 -32.68
C LYS A 200 11.84 -4.15 -34.05
N GLY A 201 10.71 -3.46 -34.28
CA GLY A 201 10.43 -2.69 -35.51
C GLY A 201 10.88 -1.23 -35.41
N ALA A 202 10.26 -0.38 -36.24
CA ALA A 202 10.50 1.06 -36.24
C ALA A 202 10.12 1.68 -34.86
N GLN A 203 10.79 2.75 -34.47
CA GLN A 203 10.49 3.44 -33.21
C GLN A 203 9.06 3.99 -33.15
N GLU A 204 8.52 4.33 -34.31
CA GLU A 204 7.13 4.78 -34.47
C GLU A 204 6.08 3.68 -34.18
N ASP A 205 6.48 2.40 -34.16
CA ASP A 205 5.61 1.24 -33.92
C ASP A 205 5.56 0.82 -32.45
N VAL A 206 6.24 1.53 -31.54
CA VAL A 206 6.30 1.20 -30.11
C VAL A 206 4.91 1.11 -29.44
N PHE A 207 3.94 1.86 -29.94
CA PHE A 207 2.57 1.86 -29.42
C PHE A 207 1.85 0.53 -29.63
N TYR A 208 2.20 -0.28 -30.64
CA TYR A 208 1.65 -1.62 -30.82
C TYR A 208 2.11 -2.56 -29.70
N ALA A 209 3.41 -2.57 -29.43
CA ALA A 209 3.98 -3.39 -28.36
C ALA A 209 3.37 -3.04 -27.01
N TYR A 210 3.27 -1.76 -26.72
CA TYR A 210 2.65 -1.24 -25.51
C TYR A 210 1.16 -1.59 -25.43
N GLY A 211 0.40 -1.25 -26.45
CA GLY A 211 -1.06 -1.39 -26.44
C GLY A 211 -1.51 -2.85 -26.40
N ILE A 212 -0.87 -3.74 -27.18
CA ILE A 212 -1.17 -5.17 -27.15
C ILE A 212 -0.86 -5.75 -25.76
N SER A 213 0.23 -5.32 -25.12
CA SER A 213 0.54 -5.77 -23.75
C SER A 213 -0.49 -5.28 -22.74
N ALA A 214 -0.94 -4.03 -22.83
CA ALA A 214 -1.97 -3.46 -21.95
C ALA A 214 -3.31 -4.18 -22.12
N ASP A 215 -3.72 -4.44 -23.35
CA ASP A 215 -4.94 -5.19 -23.64
C ASP A 215 -4.87 -6.64 -23.15
N LEU A 216 -3.70 -7.28 -23.31
CA LEU A 216 -3.48 -8.64 -22.84
C LEU A 216 -3.57 -8.73 -21.31
N ILE A 217 -2.96 -7.77 -20.60
CA ILE A 217 -3.09 -7.64 -19.13
C ILE A 217 -4.58 -7.53 -18.75
N SER A 218 -5.33 -6.67 -19.43
CA SER A 218 -6.75 -6.47 -19.16
C SER A 218 -7.56 -7.75 -19.43
N SER A 219 -7.33 -8.43 -20.53
CA SER A 219 -8.03 -9.68 -20.88
C SER A 219 -7.73 -10.81 -19.91
N VAL A 220 -6.46 -11.01 -19.54
CA VAL A 220 -6.08 -12.06 -18.59
C VAL A 220 -6.60 -11.74 -17.18
N ALA A 221 -6.56 -10.49 -16.76
CA ALA A 221 -7.08 -10.07 -15.44
C ALA A 221 -8.60 -10.27 -15.30
N SER A 222 -9.34 -10.09 -16.40
CA SER A 222 -10.80 -10.27 -16.40
C SER A 222 -11.24 -11.74 -16.50
N ALA A 223 -10.35 -12.64 -16.89
CA ALA A 223 -10.66 -14.08 -16.94
C ALA A 223 -10.98 -14.70 -15.57
N GLY A 224 -10.77 -13.96 -14.46
CA GLY A 224 -11.00 -14.41 -13.08
C GLY A 224 -9.93 -15.41 -12.61
N LEU A 225 -9.79 -15.60 -11.31
CA LEU A 225 -8.89 -16.59 -10.67
C LEU A 225 -7.41 -16.55 -11.11
N ILE A 226 -6.94 -15.44 -11.65
CA ILE A 226 -5.53 -15.19 -11.96
C ILE A 226 -5.11 -13.88 -11.33
N ARG A 227 -3.99 -13.88 -10.62
CA ARG A 227 -3.37 -12.68 -10.11
C ARG A 227 -2.51 -12.07 -11.22
N VAL A 228 -2.89 -10.91 -11.71
CA VAL A 228 -2.16 -10.22 -12.80
C VAL A 228 -1.53 -8.95 -12.26
N ALA A 229 -0.21 -8.82 -12.37
CA ALA A 229 0.47 -7.56 -12.04
C ALA A 229 -0.03 -6.44 -12.97
N SER A 230 -0.37 -5.29 -12.40
CA SER A 230 -0.86 -4.18 -13.21
C SER A 230 0.25 -3.62 -14.10
N LEU A 231 -0.12 -3.11 -15.28
CA LEU A 231 0.85 -2.46 -16.16
C LEU A 231 1.58 -1.31 -15.44
N LYS A 232 0.86 -0.59 -14.59
CA LYS A 232 1.39 0.54 -13.81
C LYS A 232 2.45 0.11 -12.79
N ASP A 233 2.32 -1.07 -12.20
CA ASP A 233 3.33 -1.58 -11.28
C ASP A 233 4.59 -2.00 -12.02
N ILE A 234 4.43 -2.61 -13.19
CA ILE A 234 5.54 -3.00 -14.06
C ILE A 234 6.27 -1.76 -14.60
N GLU A 235 5.56 -0.72 -15.03
CA GLU A 235 6.16 0.51 -15.56
C GLU A 235 6.96 1.33 -14.55
N LYS A 236 6.70 1.16 -13.26
CA LYS A 236 7.49 1.80 -12.20
C LYS A 236 8.83 1.13 -11.98
N LEU A 237 8.95 -0.12 -12.39
CA LEU A 237 10.19 -0.86 -12.33
C LEU A 237 11.07 -0.51 -13.52
N ASP A 238 12.37 -0.56 -13.32
CA ASP A 238 13.32 -0.57 -14.43
C ASP A 238 13.39 -1.97 -15.05
N TYR A 239 12.20 -2.45 -15.51
CA TYR A 239 12.01 -3.84 -15.93
C TYR A 239 12.89 -4.25 -17.12
N GLN A 240 13.44 -3.29 -17.87
CA GLN A 240 14.35 -3.55 -18.96
C GLN A 240 15.75 -3.99 -18.48
N ASN A 241 16.13 -3.60 -17.27
CA ASN A 241 17.43 -3.89 -16.66
C ASN A 241 17.33 -4.90 -15.51
N LEU A 242 16.14 -5.39 -15.18
CA LEU A 242 15.92 -6.37 -14.11
C LEU A 242 15.79 -7.79 -14.69
N GLU A 243 16.32 -8.76 -13.98
CA GLU A 243 16.08 -10.17 -14.30
C GLU A 243 14.64 -10.59 -13.92
N SER A 244 14.09 -11.57 -14.65
CA SER A 244 12.73 -12.10 -14.38
C SER A 244 12.53 -12.52 -12.93
N ALA A 245 13.54 -13.09 -12.28
CA ALA A 245 13.50 -13.48 -10.87
C ALA A 245 13.38 -12.27 -9.92
N GLU A 246 13.97 -11.13 -10.27
CA GLU A 246 13.90 -9.90 -9.49
C GLU A 246 12.53 -9.24 -9.65
N ILE A 247 12.03 -9.13 -10.89
CA ILE A 247 10.67 -8.64 -11.17
C ILE A 247 9.66 -9.48 -10.39
N SER A 248 9.77 -10.81 -10.46
CA SER A 248 8.92 -11.77 -9.74
C SER A 248 8.86 -11.48 -8.24
N ARG A 249 10.00 -11.20 -7.60
CA ARG A 249 10.06 -10.88 -6.18
C ARG A 249 9.40 -9.54 -5.84
N ILE A 250 9.62 -8.53 -6.68
CA ILE A 250 9.11 -7.18 -6.44
C ILE A 250 7.59 -7.13 -6.57
N VAL A 251 7.03 -7.77 -7.61
CA VAL A 251 5.57 -7.75 -7.84
C VAL A 251 4.85 -8.99 -7.29
N PHE A 252 5.55 -9.84 -6.54
CA PHE A 252 4.98 -11.03 -5.86
C PHE A 252 4.22 -11.97 -6.80
N ILE A 253 4.81 -12.29 -7.95
CA ILE A 253 4.24 -13.17 -8.96
C ILE A 253 5.17 -14.33 -9.27
N ARG A 254 4.60 -15.45 -9.77
CA ARG A 254 5.38 -16.63 -10.18
C ARG A 254 5.73 -16.62 -11.66
N TYR A 255 4.78 -16.27 -12.51
CA TYR A 255 4.94 -16.38 -13.95
C TYR A 255 5.21 -15.02 -14.59
N ILE A 256 6.17 -14.98 -15.51
CA ILE A 256 6.48 -13.78 -16.30
C ILE A 256 6.27 -14.09 -17.77
N ALA A 257 5.41 -13.32 -18.41
CA ALA A 257 5.26 -13.33 -19.86
C ALA A 257 6.11 -12.22 -20.47
N ASN A 258 7.11 -12.59 -21.26
CA ASN A 258 7.94 -11.70 -22.07
C ASN A 258 7.62 -11.91 -23.52
N GLY A 259 7.68 -10.84 -24.30
CA GLY A 259 7.42 -10.95 -25.74
C GLY A 259 8.17 -9.92 -26.57
N THR A 260 8.23 -10.18 -27.86
CA THR A 260 8.76 -9.25 -28.85
C THR A 260 7.74 -9.05 -29.95
N LEU A 261 7.67 -7.84 -30.45
CA LEU A 261 6.82 -7.49 -31.58
C LEU A 261 7.67 -6.85 -32.67
N TRP A 262 7.50 -7.31 -33.91
CA TRP A 262 8.15 -6.78 -35.06
C TRP A 262 7.14 -6.57 -36.19
N LYS A 263 6.91 -5.34 -36.60
CA LYS A 263 6.12 -4.99 -37.79
C LYS A 263 7.03 -4.88 -39.03
N MET A 264 6.69 -5.58 -40.08
CA MET A 264 7.41 -5.63 -41.35
C MET A 264 6.44 -5.38 -42.50
N GLY A 265 6.22 -4.13 -42.88
CA GLY A 265 5.18 -3.75 -43.84
C GLY A 265 3.80 -4.16 -43.31
N ASP A 266 3.09 -5.00 -44.08
CA ASP A 266 1.75 -5.48 -43.74
C ASP A 266 1.74 -6.75 -42.86
N MET A 267 2.92 -7.17 -42.42
CA MET A 267 3.07 -8.37 -41.60
C MET A 267 3.51 -8.02 -40.17
N PHE A 268 2.92 -8.70 -39.18
CA PHE A 268 3.39 -8.72 -37.79
C PHE A 268 4.03 -10.06 -37.49
N GLN A 269 5.17 -10.00 -36.84
CA GLN A 269 5.75 -11.13 -36.12
C GLN A 269 5.71 -10.84 -34.64
N LEU A 270 5.04 -11.68 -33.88
CA LEU A 270 4.94 -11.60 -32.45
C LEU A 270 5.43 -12.90 -31.84
N SER A 271 6.28 -12.81 -30.85
CA SER A 271 6.69 -13.96 -30.04
C SER A 271 6.41 -13.67 -28.56
N ILE A 272 6.03 -14.71 -27.83
CA ILE A 272 5.82 -14.64 -26.38
C ILE A 272 6.39 -15.89 -25.73
N GLU A 273 6.93 -15.72 -24.53
CA GLU A 273 7.39 -16.81 -23.67
C GLU A 273 6.82 -16.61 -22.27
N LEU A 274 6.30 -17.68 -21.68
CA LEU A 274 5.85 -17.72 -20.30
C LEU A 274 6.88 -18.46 -19.45
N TYR A 275 7.53 -17.73 -18.59
CA TYR A 275 8.61 -18.20 -17.72
C TYR A 275 8.10 -18.45 -16.31
N ASP A 276 8.35 -19.65 -15.77
CA ASP A 276 8.10 -20.00 -14.36
C ASP A 276 9.36 -19.66 -13.55
N THR A 277 9.27 -18.64 -12.70
CA THR A 277 10.39 -18.18 -11.88
C THR A 277 10.74 -19.13 -10.73
N LYS A 278 9.78 -19.98 -10.30
CA LYS A 278 9.99 -21.00 -9.27
C LYS A 278 10.84 -22.16 -9.79
N ASP A 279 10.51 -22.64 -10.98
CA ASP A 279 11.15 -23.77 -11.61
C ASP A 279 12.28 -23.35 -12.57
N ALA A 280 12.49 -22.04 -12.74
CA ALA A 280 13.49 -21.41 -13.61
C ALA A 280 13.47 -21.97 -15.05
N ARG A 281 12.27 -22.09 -15.65
CA ARG A 281 12.08 -22.64 -17.00
C ARG A 281 10.94 -21.96 -17.76
N VAL A 282 11.04 -21.93 -19.08
CA VAL A 282 9.92 -21.58 -19.94
C VAL A 282 8.93 -22.74 -19.93
N ILE A 283 7.67 -22.45 -19.60
CA ILE A 283 6.58 -23.45 -19.55
C ILE A 283 5.69 -23.41 -20.80
N TRP A 284 5.70 -22.28 -21.50
CA TRP A 284 4.97 -22.11 -22.74
C TRP A 284 5.66 -21.03 -23.58
N SER A 285 5.66 -21.22 -24.88
CA SER A 285 6.07 -20.21 -25.84
C SER A 285 5.30 -20.37 -27.13
N ASP A 286 5.01 -19.28 -27.78
CA ASP A 286 4.36 -19.31 -29.07
C ASP A 286 4.87 -18.16 -29.96
N ARG A 287 4.67 -18.29 -31.26
CA ARG A 287 5.09 -17.32 -32.26
C ARG A 287 4.07 -17.23 -33.37
N TRP A 288 3.62 -16.03 -33.63
CA TRP A 288 2.69 -15.74 -34.69
C TRP A 288 3.38 -14.89 -35.76
N GLN A 289 3.05 -15.19 -36.99
CA GLN A 289 3.35 -14.33 -38.14
C GLN A 289 2.05 -14.15 -38.90
N GLU A 290 1.45 -12.97 -38.72
CA GLU A 290 0.10 -12.68 -39.17
C GLU A 290 0.08 -11.42 -40.03
N ASN A 291 -0.90 -11.36 -40.94
CA ASN A 291 -1.17 -10.14 -41.67
C ASN A 291 -1.75 -9.08 -40.71
N TRP A 292 -1.49 -7.84 -41.03
CA TRP A 292 -2.04 -6.66 -40.34
C TRP A 292 -3.54 -6.77 -40.07
N ASP A 293 -4.31 -7.24 -41.08
CA ASP A 293 -5.76 -7.37 -40.99
C ASP A 293 -6.22 -8.31 -39.83
N ASN A 294 -5.33 -9.15 -39.32
CA ASN A 294 -5.60 -10.10 -38.23
C ASN A 294 -5.18 -9.59 -36.82
N LEU A 295 -4.72 -8.34 -36.73
CA LEU A 295 -4.22 -7.77 -35.48
C LEU A 295 -5.19 -7.93 -34.27
N PRO A 296 -6.50 -7.67 -34.41
CA PRO A 296 -7.43 -7.88 -33.31
C PRO A 296 -7.52 -9.34 -32.85
N SER A 297 -7.34 -10.33 -33.75
CA SER A 297 -7.39 -11.76 -33.40
C SER A 297 -6.13 -12.23 -32.65
N ILE A 298 -5.00 -11.54 -32.80
CA ILE A 298 -3.76 -11.86 -32.09
C ILE A 298 -3.98 -11.73 -30.58
N LYS A 299 -4.67 -10.67 -30.11
CA LYS A 299 -5.02 -10.47 -28.71
C LYS A 299 -5.74 -11.68 -28.12
N SER A 300 -6.79 -12.16 -28.80
CA SER A 300 -7.57 -13.31 -28.34
C SER A 300 -6.72 -14.58 -28.28
N ASN A 301 -5.91 -14.83 -29.31
CA ASN A 301 -5.03 -16.01 -29.36
C ASN A 301 -3.97 -15.99 -28.25
N LEU A 302 -3.40 -14.81 -27.94
CA LEU A 302 -2.44 -14.62 -26.85
C LEU A 302 -3.07 -14.88 -25.48
N SER A 303 -4.25 -14.31 -25.24
CA SER A 303 -5.00 -14.50 -23.98
C SER A 303 -5.36 -15.97 -23.79
N ASP A 304 -5.95 -16.60 -24.82
CA ASP A 304 -6.34 -18.02 -24.77
C ASP A 304 -5.11 -18.94 -24.54
N GLY A 305 -3.98 -18.65 -25.17
CA GLY A 305 -2.72 -19.37 -24.99
C GLY A 305 -2.16 -19.27 -23.59
N LEU A 306 -2.11 -18.06 -23.02
CA LEU A 306 -1.67 -17.82 -21.64
C LEU A 306 -2.58 -18.50 -20.62
N LEU A 307 -3.90 -18.33 -20.75
CA LEU A 307 -4.89 -18.95 -19.86
C LEU A 307 -4.77 -20.47 -19.87
N LYS A 308 -4.62 -21.05 -21.05
CA LYS A 308 -4.43 -22.51 -21.20
C LYS A 308 -3.11 -22.98 -20.57
N ALA A 309 -2.03 -22.24 -20.77
CA ALA A 309 -0.72 -22.58 -20.19
C ALA A 309 -0.72 -22.49 -18.65
N LEU A 310 -1.53 -21.60 -18.09
CA LEU A 310 -1.72 -21.41 -16.66
C LEU A 310 -2.81 -22.34 -16.07
N ASN A 311 -3.42 -23.23 -16.88
CA ASN A 311 -4.58 -24.07 -16.51
C ASN A 311 -5.77 -23.26 -15.96
N ALA A 312 -5.89 -22.00 -16.35
CA ALA A 312 -6.97 -21.12 -15.94
C ALA A 312 -8.10 -21.18 -16.97
N LYS A 313 -9.34 -21.25 -16.49
CA LYS A 313 -10.53 -21.17 -17.34
C LYS A 313 -11.12 -19.77 -17.26
N PRO A 314 -11.48 -19.15 -18.40
CA PRO A 314 -12.20 -17.88 -18.37
C PRO A 314 -13.50 -18.03 -17.57
N SER A 315 -13.82 -17.05 -16.76
CA SER A 315 -15.08 -17.00 -16.00
C SER A 315 -16.30 -16.73 -16.89
N TYR A 316 -16.08 -16.20 -18.07
CA TYR A 316 -17.09 -15.97 -19.11
C TYR A 316 -16.44 -16.07 -20.52
N GLU A 317 -17.25 -16.42 -21.53
CA GLU A 317 -16.81 -16.36 -22.92
C GLU A 317 -16.92 -14.91 -23.40
N GLU A 318 -15.79 -14.28 -23.73
CA GLU A 318 -15.78 -12.95 -24.30
C GLU A 318 -16.38 -13.02 -25.73
N ASN A 319 -17.44 -12.24 -25.98
CA ASN A 319 -17.95 -12.10 -27.35
C ASN A 319 -16.82 -11.54 -28.22
N LYS A 320 -16.33 -12.32 -29.17
CA LYS A 320 -15.25 -11.91 -30.08
C LYS A 320 -15.79 -10.83 -31.01
N GLU A 321 -15.63 -9.57 -30.63
CA GLU A 321 -15.91 -8.47 -31.54
C GLU A 321 -14.96 -8.54 -32.73
N ILE A 322 -15.51 -8.47 -33.94
CA ILE A 322 -14.71 -8.30 -35.16
C ILE A 322 -14.46 -6.81 -35.30
N VAL A 323 -13.38 -6.32 -34.67
CA VAL A 323 -12.97 -4.92 -34.74
C VAL A 323 -12.23 -4.67 -36.07
N ASN A 324 -12.51 -3.53 -36.71
CA ASN A 324 -11.74 -3.10 -37.88
C ASN A 324 -10.27 -2.89 -37.49
N PRO A 325 -9.29 -3.51 -38.18
CA PRO A 325 -7.87 -3.42 -37.84
C PRO A 325 -7.31 -2.00 -37.82
N GLU A 326 -7.75 -1.14 -38.76
CA GLU A 326 -7.32 0.25 -38.79
C GLU A 326 -7.91 1.04 -37.60
N ALA A 327 -9.17 0.80 -37.24
CA ALA A 327 -9.78 1.38 -36.02
C ALA A 327 -9.02 0.97 -34.78
N TYR A 328 -8.65 -0.31 -34.67
CA TYR A 328 -7.88 -0.83 -33.54
C TYR A 328 -6.47 -0.21 -33.47
N GLU A 329 -5.82 0.03 -34.60
CA GLU A 329 -4.53 0.76 -34.62
C GLU A 329 -4.67 2.16 -34.04
N TYR A 330 -5.65 2.94 -34.50
CA TYR A 330 -5.87 4.29 -33.98
C TYR A 330 -6.20 4.28 -32.48
N TYR A 331 -6.95 3.29 -32.01
CA TYR A 331 -7.22 3.08 -30.59
C TYR A 331 -5.92 2.84 -29.80
N LEU A 332 -5.03 1.94 -30.24
CA LEU A 332 -3.75 1.67 -29.57
C LEU A 332 -2.84 2.91 -29.54
N ARG A 333 -2.78 3.66 -30.64
CA ARG A 333 -2.05 4.94 -30.71
C ARG A 333 -2.60 5.96 -29.72
N ALA A 334 -3.92 6.09 -29.66
CA ALA A 334 -4.60 6.99 -28.74
C ALA A 334 -4.31 6.61 -27.28
N GLU A 335 -4.40 5.31 -26.93
CA GLU A 335 -4.12 4.81 -25.58
C GLU A 335 -2.69 5.10 -25.16
N HIS A 336 -1.72 4.74 -25.99
CA HIS A 336 -0.31 5.02 -25.71
C HIS A 336 -0.06 6.52 -25.49
N LYS A 337 -0.60 7.37 -26.37
CA LYS A 337 -0.43 8.81 -26.27
C LYS A 337 -1.10 9.39 -25.04
N PHE A 338 -2.29 8.90 -24.70
CA PHE A 338 -3.04 9.34 -23.53
C PHE A 338 -2.38 8.93 -22.22
N GLN A 339 -1.83 7.72 -22.13
CA GLN A 339 -1.14 7.24 -20.92
C GLN A 339 0.20 7.96 -20.70
N LYS A 340 0.94 8.25 -21.76
CA LYS A 340 2.26 8.92 -21.71
C LYS A 340 2.18 10.45 -21.79
N ARG A 341 0.98 11.04 -21.72
CA ARG A 341 0.76 12.48 -21.87
C ARG A 341 1.52 13.30 -20.82
N GLN A 342 2.14 14.37 -21.27
CA GLN A 342 2.81 15.36 -20.42
C GLN A 342 2.22 16.76 -20.62
N THR A 343 1.57 17.01 -21.74
CA THR A 343 1.04 18.32 -22.14
C THR A 343 -0.43 18.25 -22.53
N ALA A 344 -1.07 19.41 -22.63
CA ALA A 344 -2.44 19.52 -23.14
C ALA A 344 -2.54 19.08 -24.62
N ASP A 345 -1.50 19.34 -25.40
CA ASP A 345 -1.44 18.94 -26.82
C ASP A 345 -1.42 17.42 -26.99
N ASP A 346 -0.84 16.70 -26.02
CA ASP A 346 -0.87 15.23 -26.01
C ASP A 346 -2.30 14.70 -25.86
N ILE A 347 -3.11 15.37 -25.03
CA ILE A 347 -4.54 15.01 -24.86
C ILE A 347 -5.32 15.28 -26.14
N GLU A 348 -5.04 16.41 -26.81
CA GLU A 348 -5.69 16.77 -28.07
C GLU A 348 -5.37 15.77 -29.17
N LEU A 349 -4.09 15.38 -29.30
CA LEU A 349 -3.65 14.38 -30.25
C LEU A 349 -4.29 13.01 -29.96
N ALA A 350 -4.30 12.57 -28.69
CA ALA A 350 -4.95 11.32 -28.28
C ALA A 350 -6.46 11.35 -28.61
N MET A 351 -7.13 12.48 -28.39
CA MET A 351 -8.54 12.66 -28.72
C MET A 351 -8.78 12.53 -30.24
N GLY A 352 -7.97 13.18 -31.09
CA GLY A 352 -8.08 13.08 -32.54
C GLY A 352 -7.87 11.66 -33.06
N LEU A 353 -6.91 10.93 -32.50
CA LEU A 353 -6.66 9.51 -32.84
C LEU A 353 -7.83 8.63 -32.42
N SER A 354 -8.34 8.78 -31.18
CA SER A 354 -9.48 8.00 -30.68
C SER A 354 -10.77 8.32 -31.45
N GLN A 355 -10.95 9.56 -31.90
CA GLN A 355 -12.08 9.93 -32.74
C GLN A 355 -12.02 9.25 -34.10
N LYS A 356 -10.85 9.17 -34.73
CA LYS A 356 -10.66 8.42 -35.97
C LYS A 356 -10.97 6.94 -35.83
N ALA A 357 -10.57 6.31 -34.74
CA ALA A 357 -10.91 4.93 -34.44
C ALA A 357 -12.44 4.70 -34.48
N VAL A 358 -13.19 5.59 -33.84
CA VAL A 358 -14.67 5.53 -33.78
C VAL A 358 -15.32 5.86 -35.12
N GLU A 359 -14.72 6.75 -35.92
CA GLU A 359 -15.21 7.08 -37.29
C GLU A 359 -15.03 5.92 -38.27
N ILE A 360 -13.95 5.13 -38.11
CA ILE A 360 -13.67 3.97 -38.98
C ILE A 360 -14.56 2.79 -38.59
N ASP A 361 -14.79 2.59 -37.26
CA ASP A 361 -15.63 1.52 -36.77
C ASP A 361 -16.60 2.04 -35.68
N GLU A 362 -17.83 2.33 -36.13
CA GLU A 362 -18.90 2.84 -35.25
C GLU A 362 -19.39 1.79 -34.22
N ASN A 363 -19.00 0.53 -34.38
CA ASN A 363 -19.37 -0.54 -33.46
C ASN A 363 -18.30 -0.82 -32.40
N PHE A 364 -17.14 -0.20 -32.51
CA PHE A 364 -16.01 -0.40 -31.59
C PHE A 364 -16.26 0.26 -30.22
N LEU A 365 -16.79 -0.52 -29.27
CA LEU A 365 -17.20 -0.04 -27.94
C LEU A 365 -16.02 0.49 -27.14
N GLU A 366 -14.89 -0.23 -27.09
CA GLU A 366 -13.71 0.18 -26.35
C GLU A 366 -13.15 1.51 -26.87
N GLY A 367 -13.18 1.72 -28.18
CA GLY A 367 -12.78 2.99 -28.80
C GLY A 367 -13.70 4.16 -28.36
N LYS A 368 -15.01 3.92 -28.27
CA LYS A 368 -15.97 4.93 -27.78
C LYS A 368 -15.79 5.23 -26.29
N ILE A 369 -15.55 4.20 -25.47
CA ILE A 369 -15.27 4.35 -24.03
C ILE A 369 -13.97 5.15 -23.83
N GLN A 370 -12.94 4.84 -24.60
CA GLN A 370 -11.67 5.56 -24.57
C GLN A 370 -11.88 7.04 -24.95
N LEU A 371 -12.58 7.31 -26.04
CA LEU A 371 -12.88 8.67 -26.48
C LEU A 371 -13.64 9.47 -25.41
N ALA A 372 -14.65 8.86 -24.76
CA ALA A 372 -15.38 9.49 -23.67
C ALA A 372 -14.46 9.83 -22.50
N LYS A 373 -13.54 8.92 -22.11
CA LYS A 373 -12.54 9.15 -21.05
C LYS A 373 -11.59 10.30 -21.41
N ILE A 374 -11.12 10.37 -22.66
CA ILE A 374 -10.21 11.43 -23.11
C ILE A 374 -10.91 12.80 -23.16
N ILE A 375 -12.14 12.87 -23.68
CA ILE A 375 -12.95 14.10 -23.67
C ILE A 375 -13.18 14.59 -22.24
N TYR A 376 -13.51 13.69 -21.32
CA TYR A 376 -13.68 14.02 -19.90
C TYR A 376 -12.38 14.55 -19.27
N ALA A 377 -11.26 13.92 -19.55
CA ALA A 377 -9.94 14.33 -19.03
C ALA A 377 -9.49 15.70 -19.56
N LYS A 378 -9.90 16.07 -20.78
CA LYS A 378 -9.65 17.39 -21.36
C LYS A 378 -10.38 18.51 -20.61
N GLY A 379 -11.54 18.21 -19.99
CA GLY A 379 -12.27 19.12 -19.10
C GLY A 379 -13.11 20.21 -19.80
N ASN A 380 -13.05 20.33 -21.13
CA ASN A 380 -13.70 21.43 -21.87
C ASN A 380 -15.14 21.10 -22.34
N ASP A 381 -15.49 19.80 -22.39
CA ASP A 381 -16.80 19.37 -22.92
C ASP A 381 -17.29 18.08 -22.23
N GLU A 382 -17.42 18.16 -20.90
CA GLU A 382 -17.79 17.01 -20.08
C GLU A 382 -19.18 16.45 -20.43
N ASN A 383 -20.12 17.31 -20.92
CA ASN A 383 -21.45 16.87 -21.34
C ASN A 383 -21.38 16.01 -22.62
N LYS A 384 -20.45 16.30 -23.51
CA LYS A 384 -20.21 15.48 -24.73
C LYS A 384 -19.70 14.08 -24.33
N ALA A 385 -18.79 14.02 -23.33
CA ALA A 385 -18.31 12.74 -22.80
C ALA A 385 -19.47 11.91 -22.23
N LEU A 386 -20.38 12.53 -21.45
CA LEU A 386 -21.53 11.83 -20.90
C LEU A 386 -22.53 11.38 -21.99
N SER A 387 -22.81 12.24 -22.98
CA SER A 387 -23.68 11.89 -24.10
C SER A 387 -23.13 10.68 -24.86
N LEU A 388 -21.82 10.69 -25.18
CA LEU A 388 -21.15 9.56 -25.85
C LEU A 388 -21.23 8.30 -24.99
N ALA A 389 -20.99 8.39 -23.67
CA ALA A 389 -21.08 7.25 -22.78
C ALA A 389 -22.49 6.64 -22.74
N ASN A 390 -23.55 7.47 -22.70
CA ASN A 390 -24.92 6.98 -22.70
C ASN A 390 -25.29 6.26 -24.01
N THR A 391 -24.94 6.84 -25.16
CA THR A 391 -25.17 6.15 -26.44
C THR A 391 -24.37 4.86 -26.59
N THR A 392 -23.16 4.84 -26.03
CA THR A 392 -22.33 3.63 -26.01
C THR A 392 -22.91 2.58 -25.07
N LEU A 393 -23.52 2.98 -23.92
CA LEU A 393 -24.21 2.07 -23.02
C LEU A 393 -25.37 1.36 -23.71
N GLU A 394 -26.24 2.15 -24.38
CA GLU A 394 -27.36 1.58 -25.15
C GLU A 394 -26.88 0.59 -26.22
N GLN A 395 -25.76 0.88 -26.87
CA GLN A 395 -25.18 0.02 -27.88
C GLN A 395 -24.60 -1.28 -27.25
N ALA A 396 -23.87 -1.17 -26.13
CA ALA A 396 -23.31 -2.30 -25.40
C ALA A 396 -24.41 -3.25 -24.88
N GLU A 397 -25.52 -2.68 -24.37
CA GLU A 397 -26.69 -3.46 -23.95
C GLU A 397 -27.34 -4.20 -25.11
N LYS A 398 -27.47 -3.57 -26.29
CA LYS A 398 -27.98 -4.24 -27.50
C LYS A 398 -27.08 -5.34 -28.05
N GLN A 399 -25.80 -5.21 -27.86
CA GLN A 399 -24.79 -6.21 -28.28
C GLN A 399 -24.56 -7.32 -27.24
N ASP A 400 -25.25 -7.23 -26.09
CA ASP A 400 -25.04 -8.09 -24.90
C ASP A 400 -23.59 -8.15 -24.44
N ASN A 401 -22.84 -7.05 -24.65
CA ASN A 401 -21.47 -6.93 -24.13
C ASN A 401 -21.48 -6.43 -22.68
N GLN A 402 -21.74 -7.37 -21.77
CA GLN A 402 -21.93 -7.08 -20.34
C GLN A 402 -20.69 -6.42 -19.71
N ARG A 403 -19.48 -6.77 -20.15
CA ARG A 403 -18.25 -6.14 -19.64
C ARG A 403 -18.18 -4.67 -20.01
N ALA A 404 -18.44 -4.33 -21.27
CA ALA A 404 -18.51 -2.93 -21.72
C ALA A 404 -19.61 -2.18 -20.93
N VAL A 405 -20.77 -2.80 -20.71
CA VAL A 405 -21.83 -2.24 -19.85
C VAL A 405 -21.28 -1.88 -18.47
N GLY A 406 -20.59 -2.79 -17.79
CA GLY A 406 -19.98 -2.55 -16.47
C GLY A 406 -19.01 -1.38 -16.44
N ASP A 407 -18.10 -1.30 -17.43
CA ASP A 407 -17.11 -0.23 -17.56
C ASP A 407 -17.73 1.12 -17.85
N ILE A 408 -18.73 1.17 -18.73
CA ILE A 408 -19.44 2.41 -19.09
C ILE A 408 -20.24 2.93 -17.89
N LEU A 409 -20.97 2.06 -17.19
CA LEU A 409 -21.72 2.43 -15.99
C LEU A 409 -20.78 3.03 -14.93
N ARG A 410 -19.58 2.43 -14.74
CA ARG A 410 -18.57 2.96 -13.82
C ARG A 410 -18.05 4.33 -14.27
N PHE A 411 -17.83 4.54 -15.56
CA PHE A 411 -17.46 5.85 -16.10
C PHE A 411 -18.55 6.91 -15.86
N ILE A 412 -19.81 6.60 -16.15
CA ILE A 412 -20.94 7.50 -15.94
C ILE A 412 -21.08 7.84 -14.45
N GLY A 413 -20.97 6.85 -13.54
CA GLY A 413 -20.93 7.07 -12.10
C GLY A 413 -19.82 8.04 -11.69
N GLY A 414 -18.62 7.91 -12.26
CA GLY A 414 -17.50 8.82 -12.07
C GLY A 414 -17.80 10.26 -12.51
N TRP A 415 -18.54 10.43 -13.60
CA TRP A 415 -18.97 11.74 -14.06
C TRP A 415 -19.91 12.42 -13.06
N PHE A 416 -20.81 11.66 -12.40
CA PHE A 416 -21.75 12.17 -11.40
C PHE A 416 -21.13 12.46 -10.03
N ILE A 417 -19.97 11.91 -9.68
CA ILE A 417 -19.40 11.98 -8.32
C ILE A 417 -19.20 13.40 -7.75
N ARG A 418 -19.11 14.42 -8.63
CA ARG A 418 -18.98 15.84 -8.24
C ARG A 418 -20.29 16.63 -8.40
N ARG A 419 -21.36 16.00 -8.91
CA ARG A 419 -22.59 16.66 -9.32
C ARG A 419 -23.81 16.14 -8.58
N ASP A 420 -23.91 14.82 -8.48
CA ASP A 420 -25.07 14.12 -7.91
C ASP A 420 -24.59 12.78 -7.33
N LEU A 421 -24.42 12.75 -6.02
CA LEU A 421 -23.89 11.56 -5.34
C LEU A 421 -24.87 10.37 -5.39
N ASP A 422 -26.18 10.64 -5.42
CA ASP A 422 -27.19 9.57 -5.48
C ASP A 422 -27.15 8.87 -6.85
N LYS A 423 -27.06 9.63 -7.94
CA LYS A 423 -26.86 9.06 -9.27
C LYS A 423 -25.52 8.35 -9.41
N ALA A 424 -24.46 8.92 -8.85
CA ALA A 424 -23.16 8.25 -8.84
C ALA A 424 -23.26 6.87 -8.16
N LEU A 425 -23.94 6.80 -7.01
CA LEU A 425 -24.17 5.55 -6.29
C LEU A 425 -25.00 4.55 -7.09
N GLU A 426 -26.05 5.00 -7.76
CA GLU A 426 -26.89 4.17 -8.62
C GLU A 426 -26.05 3.52 -9.74
N TYR A 427 -25.30 4.31 -10.50
CA TYR A 427 -24.50 3.80 -11.60
C TYR A 427 -23.38 2.87 -11.14
N PHE A 428 -22.69 3.18 -10.05
CA PHE A 428 -21.66 2.28 -9.50
C PHE A 428 -22.26 0.99 -8.96
N THR A 429 -23.46 1.02 -8.38
CA THR A 429 -24.14 -0.18 -7.91
C THR A 429 -24.55 -1.07 -9.09
N ARG A 430 -25.08 -0.49 -10.16
CA ARG A 430 -25.37 -1.24 -11.40
C ARG A 430 -24.10 -1.86 -11.98
N SER A 431 -23.00 -1.11 -12.03
CA SER A 431 -21.68 -1.61 -12.47
C SER A 431 -21.21 -2.79 -11.60
N LEU A 432 -21.35 -2.67 -10.28
CA LEU A 432 -21.01 -3.74 -9.33
C LEU A 432 -21.77 -5.03 -9.62
N ILE A 433 -23.10 -4.93 -9.80
CA ILE A 433 -23.97 -6.09 -10.11
C ILE A 433 -23.50 -6.79 -11.40
N VAL A 434 -23.16 -6.01 -12.41
CA VAL A 434 -22.68 -6.57 -13.70
C VAL A 434 -21.35 -7.32 -13.51
N PHE A 435 -20.36 -6.72 -12.85
CA PHE A 435 -19.06 -7.36 -12.65
C PHE A 435 -19.15 -8.60 -11.71
N GLU A 436 -20.00 -8.56 -10.68
CA GLU A 436 -20.25 -9.72 -9.82
C GLU A 436 -20.88 -10.88 -10.62
N ALA A 437 -21.85 -10.56 -11.51
CA ALA A 437 -22.47 -11.57 -12.38
C ALA A 437 -21.50 -12.20 -13.37
N LEU A 438 -20.54 -11.43 -13.88
CA LEU A 438 -19.47 -11.91 -14.75
C LEU A 438 -18.37 -12.69 -14.02
N GLY A 439 -18.29 -12.58 -12.68
CA GLY A 439 -17.15 -13.07 -11.90
C GLY A 439 -15.86 -12.24 -12.12
N ASP A 440 -15.96 -11.05 -12.71
CA ASP A 440 -14.83 -10.14 -12.89
C ASP A 440 -14.45 -9.50 -11.55
N LYS A 441 -13.47 -10.12 -10.88
CA LYS A 441 -12.97 -9.67 -9.58
C LYS A 441 -12.34 -8.27 -9.63
N MET A 442 -11.61 -7.95 -10.70
CA MET A 442 -10.99 -6.63 -10.86
C MET A 442 -12.06 -5.54 -11.02
N GLY A 443 -13.01 -5.75 -11.92
CA GLY A 443 -14.15 -4.84 -12.12
C GLY A 443 -14.96 -4.65 -10.86
N THR A 444 -15.24 -5.76 -10.13
CA THR A 444 -15.93 -5.75 -8.83
C THR A 444 -15.19 -4.88 -7.81
N GLY A 445 -13.87 -5.07 -7.66
CA GLY A 445 -13.04 -4.28 -6.73
C GLY A 445 -13.07 -2.80 -7.04
N LEU A 446 -12.93 -2.42 -8.31
CA LEU A 446 -12.98 -1.03 -8.76
C LEU A 446 -14.37 -0.38 -8.52
N ALA A 447 -15.45 -1.13 -8.70
CA ALA A 447 -16.81 -0.65 -8.42
C ALA A 447 -17.02 -0.45 -6.91
N LEU A 448 -16.59 -1.39 -6.07
CA LEU A 448 -16.64 -1.28 -4.60
C LEU A 448 -15.86 -0.07 -4.09
N ASN A 449 -14.65 0.16 -4.59
CA ASN A 449 -13.87 1.35 -4.27
C ASN A 449 -14.62 2.64 -4.62
N SER A 450 -15.26 2.67 -5.80
CA SER A 450 -16.04 3.83 -6.23
C SER A 450 -17.27 4.08 -5.34
N ILE A 451 -17.97 3.03 -4.93
CA ILE A 451 -19.10 3.10 -3.99
C ILE A 451 -18.62 3.58 -2.61
N GLY A 452 -17.48 3.07 -2.14
CA GLY A 452 -16.84 3.53 -0.90
C GLY A 452 -16.55 5.03 -0.94
N ASN A 453 -15.99 5.53 -2.05
CA ASN A 453 -15.72 6.96 -2.26
C ASN A 453 -16.99 7.82 -2.23
N VAL A 454 -18.10 7.34 -2.80
CA VAL A 454 -19.40 8.05 -2.75
C VAL A 454 -19.93 8.09 -1.32
N ASN A 455 -19.91 6.95 -0.61
CA ASN A 455 -20.39 6.90 0.78
C ASN A 455 -19.56 7.79 1.71
N TRP A 456 -18.23 7.83 1.51
CA TRP A 456 -17.36 8.73 2.25
C TRP A 456 -17.75 10.21 2.03
N ARG A 457 -17.98 10.61 0.77
CA ARG A 457 -18.40 11.97 0.44
C ARG A 457 -19.82 12.30 0.94
N ASN A 458 -20.66 11.29 1.07
CA ASN A 458 -22.03 11.39 1.61
C ASN A 458 -22.06 11.34 3.15
N GLU A 459 -20.90 11.52 3.80
CA GLU A 459 -20.75 11.51 5.25
C GLU A 459 -21.29 10.22 5.92
N GLN A 460 -21.15 9.09 5.22
CA GLN A 460 -21.53 7.76 5.70
C GLN A 460 -20.26 6.87 5.95
N PRO A 461 -19.43 7.20 6.96
CA PRO A 461 -18.12 6.55 7.15
C PRO A 461 -18.23 5.05 7.39
N LYS A 462 -19.25 4.56 8.09
CA LYS A 462 -19.44 3.12 8.33
C LYS A 462 -19.67 2.35 7.03
N LYS A 463 -20.51 2.86 6.13
CA LYS A 463 -20.73 2.23 4.82
C LYS A 463 -19.49 2.34 3.94
N ALA A 464 -18.80 3.48 3.95
CA ALA A 464 -17.55 3.63 3.21
C ALA A 464 -16.55 2.55 3.64
N LEU A 465 -16.40 2.33 4.95
CA LEU A 465 -15.51 1.30 5.52
C LEU A 465 -15.88 -0.11 5.03
N GLU A 466 -17.16 -0.51 5.09
CA GLU A 466 -17.64 -1.80 4.60
C GLU A 466 -17.25 -2.05 3.13
N TYR A 467 -17.40 -1.06 2.26
CA TYR A 467 -17.06 -1.19 0.86
C TYR A 467 -15.55 -1.21 0.62
N TYR A 468 -14.77 -0.44 1.36
CA TYR A 468 -13.31 -0.46 1.26
C TYR A 468 -12.70 -1.77 1.80
N GLU A 469 -13.26 -2.35 2.86
CA GLU A 469 -12.84 -3.65 3.39
C GLU A 469 -13.15 -4.78 2.38
N ARG A 470 -14.32 -4.74 1.73
CA ARG A 470 -14.63 -5.66 0.62
C ARG A 470 -13.68 -5.48 -0.55
N PHE A 471 -13.34 -4.25 -0.91
CA PHE A 471 -12.35 -3.95 -1.93
C PHE A 471 -10.96 -4.48 -1.56
N GLN A 472 -10.54 -4.28 -0.31
CA GLN A 472 -9.29 -4.85 0.21
C GLN A 472 -9.29 -6.38 0.09
N SER A 473 -10.35 -7.04 0.53
CA SER A 473 -10.47 -8.51 0.47
C SER A 473 -10.35 -9.04 -0.96
N ILE A 474 -10.98 -8.38 -1.94
CA ILE A 474 -10.84 -8.76 -3.35
C ILE A 474 -9.43 -8.52 -3.85
N ALA A 475 -8.81 -7.37 -3.52
CA ALA A 475 -7.44 -7.07 -3.91
C ALA A 475 -6.45 -8.11 -3.35
N GLU A 476 -6.64 -8.54 -2.10
CA GLU A 476 -5.89 -9.63 -1.48
C GLU A 476 -6.13 -10.97 -2.19
N GLU A 477 -7.37 -11.29 -2.53
CA GLU A 477 -7.76 -12.52 -3.23
C GLU A 477 -7.09 -12.63 -4.61
N ILE A 478 -7.10 -11.53 -5.39
CA ILE A 478 -6.45 -11.50 -6.71
C ILE A 478 -4.96 -11.13 -6.65
N GLY A 479 -4.43 -10.83 -5.46
CA GLY A 479 -3.03 -10.44 -5.24
C GLY A 479 -2.63 -9.10 -5.86
N ASP A 480 -3.60 -8.22 -6.12
CA ASP A 480 -3.34 -6.86 -6.61
C ASP A 480 -2.87 -5.96 -5.47
N LYS A 481 -1.56 -5.91 -5.29
CA LYS A 481 -0.91 -5.12 -4.24
C LYS A 481 -1.15 -3.62 -4.36
N TRP A 482 -1.31 -3.12 -5.57
CA TRP A 482 -1.67 -1.72 -5.80
C TRP A 482 -3.07 -1.41 -5.25
N SER A 483 -4.07 -2.21 -5.62
CA SER A 483 -5.44 -2.06 -5.13
C SER A 483 -5.53 -2.29 -3.62
N GLU A 484 -4.78 -3.27 -3.07
CA GLU A 484 -4.69 -3.49 -1.62
C GLU A 484 -4.19 -2.24 -0.89
N SER A 485 -3.07 -1.65 -1.33
CA SER A 485 -2.56 -0.42 -0.71
C SER A 485 -3.49 0.77 -0.88
N THR A 486 -4.25 0.83 -1.98
CA THR A 486 -5.27 1.86 -2.22
C THR A 486 -6.44 1.72 -1.25
N ALA A 487 -6.92 0.49 -1.03
CA ALA A 487 -7.97 0.20 -0.05
C ALA A 487 -7.53 0.58 1.36
N LEU A 488 -6.32 0.19 1.78
CA LEU A 488 -5.75 0.54 3.09
C LEU A 488 -5.65 2.06 3.29
N ASN A 489 -5.24 2.81 2.27
CA ASN A 489 -5.22 4.29 2.34
C ASN A 489 -6.63 4.88 2.48
N ASN A 490 -7.63 4.32 1.78
CA ASN A 490 -9.00 4.78 1.88
C ASN A 490 -9.63 4.45 3.24
N ILE A 491 -9.32 3.28 3.80
CA ILE A 491 -9.69 2.91 5.17
C ILE A 491 -9.07 3.88 6.17
N ALA A 492 -7.78 4.17 6.04
CA ALA A 492 -7.09 5.14 6.89
C ALA A 492 -7.71 6.55 6.81
N LEU A 493 -8.16 6.97 5.62
CA LEU A 493 -8.89 8.22 5.43
C LEU A 493 -10.20 8.25 6.24
N VAL A 494 -10.92 7.12 6.30
CA VAL A 494 -12.14 7.01 7.12
C VAL A 494 -11.80 7.12 8.60
N TYR A 495 -10.80 6.40 9.09
CA TYR A 495 -10.36 6.47 10.49
C TYR A 495 -9.92 7.88 10.89
N ASN A 496 -9.13 8.56 10.02
CA ASN A 496 -8.80 9.97 10.23
C ASN A 496 -10.05 10.86 10.31
N GLY A 497 -11.02 10.65 9.44
CA GLY A 497 -12.24 11.47 9.40
C GLY A 497 -13.17 11.28 10.61
N ILE A 498 -13.13 10.14 11.28
CA ILE A 498 -13.84 9.88 12.54
C ILE A 498 -13.01 10.22 13.79
N GLY A 499 -11.77 10.73 13.61
CA GLY A 499 -10.88 11.17 14.68
C GLY A 499 -10.07 10.04 15.34
N ASP A 500 -10.06 8.85 14.77
CA ASP A 500 -9.23 7.73 15.22
C ASP A 500 -7.87 7.76 14.51
N SER A 501 -6.95 8.56 15.05
CA SER A 501 -5.59 8.68 14.49
C SER A 501 -4.77 7.40 14.66
N ASP A 502 -5.02 6.57 15.67
CA ASP A 502 -4.29 5.31 15.86
C ASP A 502 -4.68 4.30 14.80
N GLY A 503 -5.98 4.15 14.54
CA GLY A 503 -6.47 3.33 13.43
C GLY A 503 -5.96 3.82 12.07
N ALA A 504 -5.95 5.14 11.85
CA ALA A 504 -5.42 5.71 10.61
C ALA A 504 -3.93 5.39 10.42
N ILE A 505 -3.11 5.51 11.47
CA ILE A 505 -1.67 5.17 11.42
C ILE A 505 -1.47 3.69 11.09
N GLU A 506 -2.20 2.78 11.74
CA GLU A 506 -2.09 1.33 11.50
C GLU A 506 -2.27 0.99 10.01
N TYR A 507 -3.34 1.50 9.40
CA TYR A 507 -3.62 1.22 7.99
C TYR A 507 -2.64 1.91 7.03
N LEU A 508 -2.17 3.13 7.37
CA LEU A 508 -1.15 3.84 6.58
C LEU A 508 0.20 3.12 6.61
N GLU A 509 0.60 2.58 7.77
CA GLU A 509 1.84 1.79 7.89
C GLU A 509 1.78 0.50 7.07
N ARG A 510 0.65 -0.21 7.11
CA ARG A 510 0.42 -1.39 6.24
C ARG A 510 0.51 -1.01 4.76
N ALA A 511 -0.11 0.10 4.37
CA ALA A 511 -0.03 0.60 3.01
C ALA A 511 1.40 1.03 2.63
N LEU A 512 2.17 1.62 3.56
CA LEU A 512 3.56 2.01 3.37
C LEU A 512 4.44 0.81 3.07
N VAL A 513 4.31 -0.27 3.85
CA VAL A 513 5.06 -1.53 3.60
C VAL A 513 4.85 -2.01 2.16
N ILE A 514 3.59 -2.07 1.70
CA ILE A 514 3.29 -2.48 0.32
C ILE A 514 3.91 -1.52 -0.70
N LYS A 515 3.88 -0.20 -0.45
CA LYS A 515 4.47 0.78 -1.35
C LYS A 515 6.01 0.68 -1.42
N GLU A 516 6.65 0.38 -0.29
CA GLU A 516 8.10 0.13 -0.23
C GLU A 516 8.47 -1.16 -0.96
N GLU A 517 7.70 -2.24 -0.78
CA GLU A 517 7.86 -3.50 -1.51
C GLU A 517 7.72 -3.30 -3.03
N LEU A 518 6.73 -2.51 -3.47
CA LEU A 518 6.53 -2.15 -4.88
C LEU A 518 7.53 -1.09 -5.39
N GLN A 519 8.49 -0.66 -4.59
CA GLN A 519 9.42 0.43 -4.90
C GLN A 519 8.72 1.74 -5.36
N ASP A 520 7.45 1.93 -4.94
CA ASP A 520 6.66 3.13 -5.23
C ASP A 520 7.10 4.29 -4.33
N LYS A 521 8.24 4.90 -4.67
CA LYS A 521 8.80 6.03 -3.90
C LYS A 521 7.80 7.16 -3.67
N ALA A 522 7.02 7.51 -4.71
CA ALA A 522 6.02 8.58 -4.60
C ALA A 522 4.86 8.20 -3.66
N GLY A 523 4.39 6.94 -3.72
CA GLY A 523 3.40 6.41 -2.79
C GLY A 523 3.93 6.33 -1.37
N SER A 524 5.18 5.88 -1.18
CA SER A 524 5.83 5.82 0.13
C SER A 524 5.95 7.21 0.76
N ALA A 525 6.41 8.22 -0.01
CA ALA A 525 6.48 9.60 0.46
C ALA A 525 5.11 10.11 0.93
N LYS A 526 4.05 9.87 0.13
CA LYS A 526 2.68 10.25 0.48
C LYS A 526 2.24 9.62 1.80
N ASN A 527 2.49 8.31 1.99
CA ASN A 527 2.08 7.61 3.20
C ASN A 527 2.86 8.10 4.42
N LEU A 528 4.17 8.32 4.29
CA LEU A 528 5.00 8.88 5.37
C LEU A 528 4.47 10.24 5.83
N VAL A 529 4.16 11.15 4.92
CA VAL A 529 3.61 12.47 5.26
C VAL A 529 2.22 12.35 5.90
N ASN A 530 1.37 11.44 5.42
CA ASN A 530 0.06 11.20 6.03
C ASN A 530 0.19 10.63 7.46
N ILE A 531 1.15 9.72 7.71
CA ILE A 531 1.46 9.23 9.06
C ILE A 531 1.94 10.39 9.93
N GLY A 532 2.85 11.22 9.42
CA GLY A 532 3.33 12.42 10.10
C GLY A 532 2.19 13.37 10.49
N PHE A 533 1.21 13.54 9.60
CA PHE A 533 0.00 14.30 9.88
C PHE A 533 -0.85 13.69 11.01
N GLN A 534 -0.99 12.36 11.08
CA GLN A 534 -1.71 11.72 12.18
C GLN A 534 -0.99 11.91 13.53
N TYR A 535 0.33 11.80 13.56
CA TYR A 535 1.12 12.10 14.76
C TYR A 535 1.01 13.58 15.17
N PHE A 536 0.96 14.49 14.20
CA PHE A 536 0.70 15.90 14.45
C PHE A 536 -0.65 16.13 15.13
N THR A 537 -1.72 15.50 14.63
CA THR A 537 -3.05 15.59 15.25
C THR A 537 -3.12 14.99 16.67
N LYS A 538 -2.27 14.01 16.96
CA LYS A 538 -2.11 13.43 18.31
C LYS A 538 -1.27 14.28 19.26
N GLY A 539 -0.61 15.33 18.78
CA GLY A 539 0.33 16.16 19.53
C GLY A 539 1.72 15.54 19.73
N ASP A 540 2.03 14.42 19.07
CA ASP A 540 3.39 13.86 19.03
C ASP A 540 4.20 14.53 17.88
N PHE A 541 4.65 15.74 18.17
CA PHE A 541 5.33 16.58 17.19
C PHE A 541 6.69 16.01 16.75
N ASN A 542 7.37 15.25 17.60
CA ASN A 542 8.66 14.64 17.26
C ASN A 542 8.48 13.56 16.19
N SER A 543 7.54 12.63 16.39
CA SER A 543 7.21 11.61 15.39
C SER A 543 6.65 12.25 14.12
N ALA A 544 5.79 13.26 14.25
CA ALA A 544 5.25 14.00 13.11
C ALA A 544 6.35 14.59 12.25
N LEU A 545 7.36 15.24 12.86
CA LEU A 545 8.48 15.86 12.16
C LEU A 545 9.39 14.81 11.50
N ASP A 546 9.64 13.67 12.16
CA ASP A 546 10.45 12.59 11.60
C ASP A 546 9.82 12.01 10.33
N TYR A 547 8.55 11.58 10.43
CA TYR A 547 7.83 11.02 9.29
C TYR A 547 7.69 12.03 8.14
N ASN A 548 7.37 13.29 8.45
CA ASN A 548 7.28 14.34 7.44
C ASN A 548 8.63 14.61 6.75
N ASN A 549 9.74 14.67 7.49
CA ASN A 549 11.07 14.88 6.91
C ASN A 549 11.49 13.71 6.00
N ARG A 550 11.16 12.48 6.36
CA ARG A 550 11.41 11.29 5.51
C ARG A 550 10.62 11.38 4.21
N GLY A 551 9.35 11.74 4.25
CA GLY A 551 8.51 11.95 3.06
C GLY A 551 9.06 13.08 2.19
N LEU A 552 9.36 14.25 2.78
CA LEU A 552 9.90 15.41 2.10
C LEU A 552 11.25 15.10 1.40
N ALA A 553 12.12 14.30 2.03
CA ALA A 553 13.39 13.90 1.43
C ALA A 553 13.17 13.09 0.14
N ILE A 554 12.21 12.18 0.13
CA ILE A 554 11.85 11.40 -1.06
C ILE A 554 11.24 12.33 -2.13
N ASP A 555 10.27 13.19 -1.77
CA ASP A 555 9.64 14.11 -2.73
C ASP A 555 10.65 15.10 -3.33
N LYS A 556 11.67 15.56 -2.56
CA LYS A 556 12.80 16.34 -3.06
C LYS A 556 13.64 15.52 -4.06
N SER A 557 13.89 14.25 -3.80
CA SER A 557 14.63 13.38 -4.73
C SER A 557 13.89 13.13 -6.06
N LEU A 558 12.55 13.16 -6.02
CA LEU A 558 11.68 12.99 -7.18
C LEU A 558 11.43 14.31 -7.94
N GLY A 559 11.80 15.45 -7.37
CA GLY A 559 11.59 16.77 -7.96
C GLY A 559 10.11 17.20 -8.03
N ASN A 560 9.22 16.58 -7.24
CA ASN A 560 7.79 16.89 -7.24
C ASN A 560 7.51 18.19 -6.47
N ARG A 561 7.61 19.33 -7.14
CA ARG A 561 7.53 20.66 -6.52
C ARG A 561 6.23 20.88 -5.75
N TRP A 562 5.08 20.42 -6.25
CA TRP A 562 3.80 20.58 -5.55
C TRP A 562 3.79 19.79 -4.23
N ARG A 563 4.30 18.55 -4.23
CA ARG A 563 4.42 17.73 -3.01
C ARG A 563 5.39 18.36 -2.02
N ILE A 564 6.55 18.80 -2.49
CA ILE A 564 7.56 19.46 -1.66
C ILE A 564 6.95 20.66 -0.92
N SER A 565 6.18 21.51 -1.62
CA SER A 565 5.50 22.64 -0.98
C SER A 565 4.49 22.19 0.08
N PHE A 566 3.69 21.15 -0.22
CA PHE A 566 2.74 20.59 0.75
C PHE A 566 3.44 20.11 2.02
N ASP A 567 4.52 19.34 1.88
CA ASP A 567 5.29 18.77 3.00
C ASP A 567 5.97 19.86 3.83
N LEU A 568 6.49 20.90 3.18
CA LEU A 568 7.08 22.05 3.85
C LEU A 568 6.05 22.84 4.66
N ARG A 569 4.82 22.99 4.16
CA ARG A 569 3.74 23.62 4.93
C ARG A 569 3.38 22.81 6.16
N LEU A 570 3.28 21.47 6.05
CA LEU A 570 3.05 20.61 7.21
C LEU A 570 4.20 20.72 8.22
N LYS A 571 5.45 20.67 7.74
CA LYS A 571 6.63 20.90 8.57
C LYS A 571 6.58 22.23 9.30
N GLY A 572 6.19 23.30 8.62
CA GLY A 572 6.03 24.62 9.20
C GLY A 572 5.03 24.62 10.36
N TYR A 573 3.86 23.98 10.21
CA TYR A 573 2.86 23.90 11.29
C TYR A 573 3.38 23.06 12.48
N ILE A 574 4.02 21.92 12.24
CA ILE A 574 4.63 21.10 13.30
C ILE A 574 5.62 21.94 14.10
N LEU A 575 6.49 22.69 13.42
CA LEU A 575 7.52 23.53 14.05
C LEU A 575 6.93 24.70 14.83
N VAL A 576 5.79 25.28 14.39
CA VAL A 576 5.06 26.29 15.18
C VAL A 576 4.68 25.73 16.55
N ASP A 577 4.06 24.54 16.56
CA ASP A 577 3.57 23.91 17.79
C ASP A 577 4.72 23.41 18.69
N MET A 578 5.89 23.15 18.10
CA MET A 578 7.14 22.87 18.84
C MET A 578 7.80 24.16 19.41
N GLY A 579 7.37 25.35 18.99
CA GLY A 579 7.99 26.63 19.35
C GLY A 579 9.24 26.99 18.55
N GLU A 580 9.55 26.23 17.51
CA GLU A 580 10.72 26.42 16.64
C GLU A 580 10.40 27.43 15.49
N TYR A 581 10.08 28.65 15.88
CA TYR A 581 9.50 29.64 14.96
C TYR A 581 10.42 30.08 13.82
N ALA A 582 11.74 30.06 14.00
CA ALA A 582 12.69 30.45 12.95
C ALA A 582 12.69 29.40 11.81
N GLU A 583 12.74 28.11 12.15
CA GLU A 583 12.69 27.02 11.17
C GLU A 583 11.30 26.90 10.53
N SER A 584 10.24 27.17 11.29
CA SER A 584 8.87 27.23 10.79
C SER A 584 8.73 28.30 9.71
N GLN A 585 9.21 29.52 9.98
CA GLN A 585 9.15 30.61 9.02
C GLN A 585 9.90 30.23 7.73
N ALA A 586 11.13 29.71 7.84
CA ALA A 586 11.90 29.27 6.67
C ALA A 586 11.18 28.21 5.84
N SER A 587 10.50 27.24 6.51
CA SER A 587 9.74 26.21 5.84
C SER A 587 8.54 26.77 5.07
N PHE A 588 7.80 27.72 5.64
CA PHE A 588 6.68 28.35 4.96
C PHE A 588 7.13 29.28 3.83
N GLU A 589 8.26 29.99 3.98
CA GLU A 589 8.84 30.84 2.92
C GLU A 589 9.31 30.01 1.72
N GLU A 590 9.99 28.86 1.96
CA GLU A 590 10.36 27.90 0.90
C GLU A 590 9.10 27.37 0.19
N ALA A 591 8.05 27.02 0.94
CA ALA A 591 6.77 26.58 0.38
C ALA A 591 6.11 27.67 -0.46
N LEU A 592 6.06 28.91 0.04
CA LEU A 592 5.47 30.05 -0.66
C LEU A 592 6.16 30.32 -2.00
N ALA A 593 7.50 30.32 -2.03
CA ALA A 593 8.25 30.51 -3.25
C ALA A 593 7.97 29.42 -4.30
N ILE A 594 7.78 28.17 -3.87
CA ILE A 594 7.40 27.07 -4.76
C ILE A 594 5.98 27.30 -5.27
N ASP A 595 5.01 27.60 -4.40
CA ASP A 595 3.61 27.78 -4.76
C ASP A 595 3.40 28.97 -5.70
N GLU A 596 4.15 30.08 -5.49
CA GLU A 596 4.15 31.22 -6.41
C GLU A 596 4.69 30.83 -7.80
N SER A 597 5.73 30.02 -7.87
CA SER A 597 6.27 29.53 -9.14
C SER A 597 5.36 28.57 -9.90
N LEU A 598 4.43 27.93 -9.18
CA LEU A 598 3.43 27.01 -9.72
C LEU A 598 2.08 27.71 -10.01
N ASP A 599 1.94 28.97 -9.68
CA ASP A 599 0.67 29.73 -9.66
C ASP A 599 -0.44 29.01 -8.83
N ASP A 600 -0.03 28.26 -7.77
CA ASP A 600 -0.97 27.61 -6.86
C ASP A 600 -1.50 28.59 -5.83
N LYS A 601 -2.58 29.30 -6.18
CA LYS A 601 -3.24 30.28 -5.28
C LYS A 601 -3.66 29.66 -3.94
N ASN A 602 -3.97 28.36 -3.92
CA ASN A 602 -4.35 27.69 -2.68
C ASN A 602 -3.12 27.44 -1.78
N GLY A 603 -2.03 26.99 -2.37
CA GLY A 603 -0.74 26.86 -1.69
C GLY A 603 -0.27 28.19 -1.14
N ILE A 604 -0.26 29.25 -1.97
CA ILE A 604 0.10 30.62 -1.57
C ILE A 604 -0.73 31.07 -0.37
N MET A 605 -2.04 30.88 -0.39
CA MET A 605 -2.95 31.22 0.72
C MET A 605 -2.54 30.51 2.02
N LEU A 606 -2.26 29.20 1.95
CA LEU A 606 -1.92 28.39 3.12
C LEU A 606 -0.53 28.72 3.67
N ALA A 607 0.48 28.88 2.82
CA ALA A 607 1.82 29.27 3.23
C ALA A 607 1.84 30.67 3.86
N THR A 608 1.16 31.63 3.24
CA THR A 608 0.99 33.00 3.76
C THR A 608 0.30 32.98 5.13
N LYS A 609 -0.74 32.16 5.33
CA LYS A 609 -1.36 31.96 6.64
C LYS A 609 -0.35 31.45 7.67
N GLY A 610 0.46 30.44 7.30
CA GLY A 610 1.47 29.85 8.18
C GLY A 610 2.51 30.88 8.63
N ILE A 611 3.01 31.73 7.72
CA ILE A 611 3.95 32.83 8.05
C ILE A 611 3.29 33.81 9.04
N GLY A 612 2.03 34.18 8.80
CA GLY A 612 1.28 35.06 9.69
C GLY A 612 1.12 34.50 11.10
N ILE A 613 0.79 33.20 11.21
CA ILE A 613 0.72 32.48 12.50
C ILE A 613 2.07 32.46 13.19
N THR A 614 3.17 32.23 12.46
CA THR A 614 4.54 32.21 13.02
C THR A 614 4.91 33.59 13.59
N HIS A 615 4.63 34.69 12.88
CA HIS A 615 4.84 36.05 13.39
C HIS A 615 3.98 36.34 14.61
N PHE A 616 2.73 35.86 14.67
CA PHE A 616 1.87 36.03 15.83
C PHE A 616 2.48 35.39 17.10
N TYR A 617 2.96 34.17 17.03
CA TYR A 617 3.60 33.50 18.16
C TYR A 617 4.97 34.14 18.55
N ARG A 618 5.61 34.83 17.63
CA ARG A 618 6.81 35.64 17.91
C ARG A 618 6.50 37.04 18.46
N SER A 619 5.21 37.33 18.67
CA SER A 619 4.72 38.66 19.12
C SER A 619 4.98 39.81 18.14
N ASP A 620 5.23 39.50 16.85
CA ASP A 620 5.34 40.47 15.76
C ASP A 620 3.93 40.67 15.14
N TYR A 621 3.08 41.33 15.88
CA TYR A 621 1.64 41.41 15.53
C TYR A 621 1.37 42.25 14.27
N GLU A 622 2.19 43.19 13.95
CA GLU A 622 2.04 44.02 12.75
C GLU A 622 2.23 43.18 11.49
N LYS A 623 3.34 42.41 11.42
CA LYS A 623 3.57 41.49 10.31
C LYS A 623 2.56 40.32 10.29
N ALA A 624 2.18 39.82 11.46
CA ALA A 624 1.17 38.78 11.55
C ALA A 624 -0.12 39.21 10.89
N LEU A 625 -0.57 40.45 11.17
CA LEU A 625 -1.80 41.02 10.60
C LEU A 625 -1.70 41.15 9.08
N ASP A 626 -0.62 41.70 8.55
CA ASP A 626 -0.39 41.85 7.11
C ASP A 626 -0.48 40.52 6.35
N TYR A 627 0.23 39.50 6.83
CA TYR A 627 0.19 38.16 6.21
C TYR A 627 -1.16 37.49 6.32
N LEU A 628 -1.87 37.60 7.45
CA LEU A 628 -3.18 37.02 7.64
C LEU A 628 -4.25 37.70 6.80
N GLU A 629 -4.18 39.04 6.63
CA GLU A 629 -5.07 39.80 5.74
C GLU A 629 -4.83 39.40 4.26
N ARG A 630 -3.58 39.25 3.83
CA ARG A 630 -3.25 38.77 2.49
C ARG A 630 -3.82 37.37 2.26
N SER A 631 -3.65 36.45 3.21
CA SER A 631 -4.21 35.10 3.13
C SER A 631 -5.74 35.10 3.08
N TYR A 632 -6.38 35.99 3.88
CA TYR A 632 -7.83 36.13 3.88
C TYR A 632 -8.37 36.69 2.55
N ALA A 633 -7.68 37.66 1.94
CA ALA A 633 -8.03 38.20 0.64
C ALA A 633 -8.02 37.13 -0.46
N LEU A 634 -6.95 36.29 -0.50
CA LEU A 634 -6.84 35.17 -1.41
C LEU A 634 -7.96 34.13 -1.20
N ARG A 635 -8.30 33.87 0.06
CA ARG A 635 -9.39 32.96 0.41
C ARG A 635 -10.75 33.46 -0.13
N LYS A 636 -11.01 34.76 0.00
CA LYS A 636 -12.22 35.38 -0.51
C LYS A 636 -12.28 35.34 -2.03
N GLU A 637 -11.17 35.58 -2.72
CA GLU A 637 -11.05 35.45 -4.18
C GLU A 637 -11.36 34.01 -4.65
N LEU A 638 -10.86 33.01 -3.94
CA LEU A 638 -11.08 31.59 -4.26
C LEU A 638 -12.52 31.11 -3.97
N GLY A 639 -13.39 31.95 -3.42
CA GLY A 639 -14.80 31.61 -3.15
C GLY A 639 -14.99 30.45 -2.16
N LYS A 640 -13.97 30.09 -1.39
CA LYS A 640 -14.03 28.94 -0.48
C LYS A 640 -14.82 29.29 0.77
N LYS A 641 -16.02 28.73 0.90
CA LYS A 641 -16.76 28.66 2.17
C LYS A 641 -15.86 27.99 3.23
N MET A 642 -16.03 28.43 4.48
CA MET A 642 -15.26 27.94 5.63
C MET A 642 -15.30 26.41 5.70
N TRP A 643 -14.26 25.72 5.20
CA TRP A 643 -13.99 24.35 5.62
C TRP A 643 -13.29 24.41 6.98
N LYS A 644 -13.84 23.66 7.93
CA LYS A 644 -13.17 23.38 9.20
C LYS A 644 -11.88 22.60 8.88
N LEU A 645 -10.79 23.29 8.67
CA LEU A 645 -9.46 22.74 8.59
C LEU A 645 -8.66 23.35 9.73
N TYR A 646 -8.36 22.48 10.68
CA TYR A 646 -7.48 22.68 11.84
C TYR A 646 -8.02 23.61 12.94
N HIS A 647 -8.68 23.00 13.90
CA HIS A 647 -8.58 23.35 15.32
C HIS A 647 -7.74 22.29 16.00
#